data_16dd110f4c7da65d4df2bc4028821247
#
_entry.id   16dd110f4c7da65d4df2bc4028821247
#
_cell.length_a   1.000
_cell.length_b   1.000
_cell.length_c   1.000
_cell.angle_alpha   90.00
_cell.angle_beta   90.00
_cell.angle_gamma   90.00
#
_symmetry.space_group_name_H-M   'P 1'
#
loop_
_entity.id
_entity.type
_entity.pdbx_description
1 polymer ?
#
loop_
_entity_poly.entity_id
_entity_poly.type
_entity_poly.pdbx_seq_one_letter_code
_entity_poly.pdbx_strand_id
1 'polypeptide(L)'
;MAELKGTIAELRFRNEENGYTIATVETDLQPFTVVGIFPPVAEGSFVSCEGAFVTHPKFGRQFKAETVRLVRPDTVYGMIQFLGSGLVRGIGPKRAAAIVSRFGTDTFDVIENHPERLTKVQGISNRMAKEIASSYGEIKTAAEAMSFLMEYGLGAALATKIFNEYGPDTIATVSSNPYRLIEDVRGVGFVTADRMASALGIDPKSDFRVRAGLVYTLNENAEKNGNTLLPLAALAEETSSLLNLDDEELITKNIADMLISRKLREVEYEGERAVMTAPLYNAEYSSAVKLCRMLESANRALPDCSGEIDAFERSEGVTFHAEQRGAIVSALANGVSVITGGPGTGKTTIVRCLLRILKNHGFTAKLMAPTGRAAKRLSESTGDDASTIHRALMTDGEEEGRGLHADAIIVDEFSMVDVQLLSDLLGELRDDAKLVIVGDADQLPSVGAGNALADIINCGVIPVAKLTRIYRQSERGSIIVNAHRINAGEMPDLGNGGGDFFFIRSETAADSAKLTVDLVTRRLPGYLGCTPEKLQVLCPMKSGEAGCNNLNRLLRGAIIGRPEKEVTVGDSSFAPGDKVMHTINNYNLEWRRGGASGTGVFNGDSGIVAEVRPDSGEIIVEYDDGRLVIYSGEDRSQLMLAYAITVHKSQGSEYEGVVIPVSGGAPLIMTRNLLYTAVTRAKNLAVIVGTEENVARMVKNNYIRRRYSMLRAMIEDVSRKMSLLYGE
;
A
#
# COMPACT_ATOMS: atom_id res chain seq x y z
N MET A 1 23.38 28.14 -5.12
CA MET A 1 22.43 27.80 -6.17
C MET A 1 22.64 28.76 -7.32
N ALA A 2 22.59 28.28 -8.57
CA ALA A 2 22.64 29.15 -9.75
C ALA A 2 21.20 29.48 -10.19
N GLU A 3 20.99 30.68 -10.71
CA GLU A 3 19.73 31.07 -11.34
C GLU A 3 19.91 31.07 -12.86
N LEU A 4 18.94 30.47 -13.57
CA LEU A 4 18.87 30.43 -15.04
C LEU A 4 17.51 30.94 -15.47
N LYS A 5 17.47 32.01 -16.27
CA LYS A 5 16.25 32.58 -16.87
C LYS A 5 16.26 32.41 -18.36
N GLY A 6 15.11 32.08 -18.94
CA GLY A 6 14.99 31.94 -20.38
C GLY A 6 13.63 31.42 -20.81
N THR A 7 13.48 31.30 -22.14
CA THR A 7 12.26 30.80 -22.77
C THR A 7 12.39 29.31 -23.07
N ILE A 8 11.37 28.52 -22.81
CA ILE A 8 11.31 27.12 -23.20
C ILE A 8 11.20 27.06 -24.73
N ALA A 9 12.27 26.61 -25.38
CA ALA A 9 12.29 26.47 -26.85
C ALA A 9 11.69 25.12 -27.28
N GLU A 10 11.85 24.06 -26.49
CA GLU A 10 11.39 22.73 -26.81
C GLU A 10 11.07 21.97 -25.52
N LEU A 11 9.91 21.32 -25.45
CA LEU A 11 9.54 20.36 -24.41
C LEU A 11 9.85 18.94 -24.91
N ARG A 12 11.00 18.38 -24.48
CA ARG A 12 11.43 17.04 -24.90
C ARG A 12 10.66 15.93 -24.20
N PHE A 13 10.29 16.15 -22.95
CA PHE A 13 9.52 15.21 -22.14
C PHE A 13 8.78 15.96 -21.05
N ARG A 14 7.53 15.57 -20.78
CA ARG A 14 6.75 16.02 -19.64
C ARG A 14 5.87 14.89 -19.11
N ASN A 15 5.91 14.71 -17.81
CA ASN A 15 4.97 13.87 -17.09
C ASN A 15 3.87 14.79 -16.51
N GLU A 16 2.65 14.62 -17.00
CA GLU A 16 1.52 15.49 -16.63
C GLU A 16 1.05 15.25 -15.19
N GLU A 17 1.31 14.07 -14.60
CA GLU A 17 0.88 13.76 -13.23
C GLU A 17 1.74 14.44 -12.17
N ASN A 18 3.05 14.51 -12.37
CA ASN A 18 3.99 15.04 -11.37
C ASN A 18 4.74 16.29 -11.83
N GLY A 19 4.52 16.75 -13.06
CA GLY A 19 5.16 17.93 -13.64
C GLY A 19 6.64 17.75 -13.98
N TYR A 20 7.22 16.54 -13.89
CA TYR A 20 8.61 16.31 -14.27
C TYR A 20 8.82 16.57 -15.75
N THR A 21 9.75 17.48 -16.05
CA THR A 21 9.92 18.00 -17.41
C THR A 21 11.41 18.00 -17.78
N ILE A 22 11.69 17.65 -19.02
CA ILE A 22 12.98 17.87 -19.68
C ILE A 22 12.73 18.87 -20.81
N ALA A 23 13.27 20.07 -20.66
CA ALA A 23 13.07 21.15 -21.62
C ALA A 23 14.40 21.73 -22.08
N THR A 24 14.41 22.25 -23.32
CA THR A 24 15.46 23.13 -23.81
C THR A 24 15.04 24.56 -23.49
N VAL A 25 15.78 25.23 -22.62
CA VAL A 25 15.56 26.62 -22.23
C VAL A 25 16.57 27.50 -22.94
N GLU A 26 16.10 28.42 -23.77
CA GLU A 26 16.89 29.40 -24.52
C GLU A 26 17.13 30.60 -23.60
N THR A 27 18.39 30.90 -23.33
CA THR A 27 18.82 32.06 -22.52
C THR A 27 19.49 33.11 -23.42
N ASP A 28 19.77 34.26 -22.89
CA ASP A 28 20.48 35.32 -23.64
C ASP A 28 21.89 34.90 -24.09
N LEU A 29 22.47 33.82 -23.52
CA LEU A 29 23.82 33.35 -23.85
C LEU A 29 23.78 32.15 -24.80
N GLN A 30 23.05 31.10 -24.42
CA GLN A 30 22.96 29.86 -25.19
C GLN A 30 21.81 29.00 -24.67
N PRO A 31 21.32 28.00 -25.43
CA PRO A 31 20.31 27.08 -24.95
C PRO A 31 20.91 26.09 -23.94
N PHE A 32 20.14 25.76 -22.89
CA PHE A 32 20.47 24.74 -21.90
C PHE A 32 19.36 23.70 -21.81
N THR A 33 19.74 22.43 -21.66
CA THR A 33 18.78 21.41 -21.23
C THR A 33 18.54 21.55 -19.73
N VAL A 34 17.31 21.86 -19.36
CA VAL A 34 16.87 22.00 -17.97
C VAL A 34 16.01 20.79 -17.62
N VAL A 35 16.29 20.18 -16.46
CA VAL A 35 15.58 18.99 -15.96
C VAL A 35 15.09 19.30 -14.56
N GLY A 36 13.81 19.09 -14.31
CA GLY A 36 13.20 19.35 -13.00
C GLY A 36 11.70 19.20 -13.02
N ILE A 37 11.04 19.60 -11.93
CA ILE A 37 9.59 19.67 -11.85
C ILE A 37 9.17 21.08 -12.24
N PHE A 38 8.39 21.18 -13.31
CA PHE A 38 7.90 22.44 -13.85
C PHE A 38 6.43 22.63 -13.53
N PRO A 39 5.98 23.88 -13.30
CA PRO A 39 4.55 24.19 -13.32
C PRO A 39 3.96 23.85 -14.70
N PRO A 40 2.64 23.93 -14.90
CA PRO A 40 2.06 23.81 -16.22
C PRO A 40 2.71 24.83 -17.18
N VAL A 41 3.51 24.32 -18.11
CA VAL A 41 4.27 25.12 -19.09
C VAL A 41 4.09 24.54 -20.49
N ALA A 42 4.27 25.37 -21.49
CA ALA A 42 4.39 24.96 -22.88
C ALA A 42 5.63 25.61 -23.53
N GLU A 43 5.94 25.18 -24.74
CA GLU A 43 6.96 25.85 -25.53
C GLU A 43 6.66 27.36 -25.64
N GLY A 44 7.67 28.18 -25.43
CA GLY A 44 7.56 29.63 -25.36
C GLY A 44 7.27 30.19 -23.96
N SER A 45 7.01 29.35 -22.93
CA SER A 45 6.94 29.82 -21.55
C SER A 45 8.26 30.43 -21.11
N PHE A 46 8.23 31.58 -20.43
CA PHE A 46 9.42 32.20 -19.86
C PHE A 46 9.56 31.76 -18.39
N VAL A 47 10.67 31.14 -18.07
CA VAL A 47 10.90 30.52 -16.76
C VAL A 47 12.14 31.05 -16.05
N SER A 48 12.10 31.14 -14.73
CA SER A 48 13.25 31.29 -13.86
C SER A 48 13.45 29.97 -13.12
N CYS A 49 14.64 29.38 -13.27
CA CYS A 49 15.03 28.10 -12.70
C CYS A 49 16.15 28.33 -11.67
N GLU A 50 15.96 27.89 -10.46
CA GLU A 50 16.99 27.85 -9.42
C GLU A 50 17.50 26.42 -9.28
N GLY A 51 18.84 26.19 -9.26
CA GLY A 51 19.39 24.86 -9.20
C GLY A 51 20.89 24.81 -9.40
N ALA A 52 21.38 23.73 -9.98
CA ALA A 52 22.81 23.51 -10.23
C ALA A 52 23.07 22.89 -11.61
N PHE A 53 24.21 23.25 -12.21
CA PHE A 53 24.70 22.55 -13.39
C PHE A 53 25.25 21.17 -13.01
N VAL A 54 24.75 20.15 -13.69
CA VAL A 54 25.18 18.76 -13.54
C VAL A 54 25.64 18.23 -14.90
N THR A 55 26.59 17.32 -14.91
CA THR A 55 27.02 16.66 -16.14
C THR A 55 26.40 15.27 -16.18
N HIS A 56 25.44 15.07 -17.10
CA HIS A 56 24.84 13.76 -17.33
C HIS A 56 25.75 12.95 -18.27
N PRO A 57 26.11 11.69 -17.94
CA PRO A 57 27.07 10.92 -18.74
C PRO A 57 26.70 10.76 -20.22
N LYS A 58 25.39 10.63 -20.52
CA LYS A 58 24.88 10.41 -21.88
C LYS A 58 24.43 11.70 -22.60
N PHE A 59 23.92 12.70 -21.83
CA PHE A 59 23.30 13.89 -22.40
C PHE A 59 24.10 15.17 -22.17
N GLY A 60 25.31 15.06 -21.61
CA GLY A 60 26.21 16.18 -21.41
C GLY A 60 25.80 17.12 -20.28
N ARG A 61 26.18 18.39 -20.37
CA ARG A 61 25.93 19.39 -19.35
C ARG A 61 24.44 19.79 -19.35
N GLN A 62 23.79 19.62 -18.21
CA GLN A 62 22.37 19.95 -17.98
C GLN A 62 22.23 20.84 -16.74
N PHE A 63 21.16 21.61 -16.68
CA PHE A 63 20.79 22.34 -15.49
C PHE A 63 19.71 21.57 -14.74
N LYS A 64 20.05 21.04 -13.57
CA LYS A 64 19.09 20.38 -12.67
C LYS A 64 18.40 21.45 -11.83
N ALA A 65 17.17 21.77 -12.17
CA ALA A 65 16.36 22.73 -11.47
C ALA A 65 15.74 22.10 -10.22
N GLU A 66 15.91 22.74 -9.08
CA GLU A 66 15.24 22.42 -7.81
C GLU A 66 13.93 23.19 -7.71
N THR A 67 13.91 24.43 -8.22
CA THR A 67 12.72 25.28 -8.30
C THR A 67 12.60 25.85 -9.71
N VAL A 68 11.40 25.78 -10.27
CA VAL A 68 11.05 26.41 -11.55
C VAL A 68 9.83 27.28 -11.35
N ARG A 69 9.94 28.57 -11.72
CA ARG A 69 8.84 29.52 -11.64
C ARG A 69 8.54 30.05 -13.03
N LEU A 70 7.25 30.12 -13.37
CA LEU A 70 6.81 30.87 -14.54
C LEU A 70 6.91 32.37 -14.22
N VAL A 71 7.67 33.10 -15.02
CA VAL A 71 7.87 34.53 -14.80
C VAL A 71 7.48 35.30 -16.05
N ARG A 72 7.10 36.58 -15.88
CA ARG A 72 6.81 37.43 -17.03
C ARG A 72 8.10 37.84 -17.72
N PRO A 73 8.18 37.75 -19.04
CA PRO A 73 9.28 38.35 -19.77
C PRO A 73 9.24 39.88 -19.59
N ASP A 74 10.38 40.47 -19.27
CA ASP A 74 10.57 41.91 -19.13
C ASP A 74 11.20 42.56 -20.36
N THR A 75 11.67 41.73 -21.32
CA THR A 75 12.25 42.17 -22.57
C THR A 75 11.24 42.08 -23.73
N VAL A 76 11.33 43.00 -24.68
CA VAL A 76 10.50 42.98 -25.90
C VAL A 76 10.63 41.65 -26.64
N TYR A 77 11.83 41.11 -26.75
CA TYR A 77 12.08 39.82 -27.39
C TYR A 77 11.38 38.69 -26.63
N GLY A 78 11.53 38.62 -25.32
CA GLY A 78 10.88 37.61 -24.48
C GLY A 78 9.35 37.70 -24.55
N MET A 79 8.78 38.90 -24.61
CA MET A 79 7.33 39.09 -24.76
C MET A 79 6.82 38.56 -26.09
N ILE A 80 7.56 38.80 -27.20
CA ILE A 80 7.21 38.29 -28.52
C ILE A 80 7.23 36.76 -28.53
N GLN A 81 8.25 36.15 -27.96
CA GLN A 81 8.39 34.69 -27.88
C GLN A 81 7.28 34.08 -27.03
N PHE A 82 7.02 34.62 -25.84
CA PHE A 82 5.96 34.15 -24.95
C PHE A 82 4.57 34.24 -25.62
N LEU A 83 4.20 35.38 -26.15
CA LEU A 83 2.91 35.56 -26.78
C LEU A 83 2.77 34.78 -28.10
N GLY A 84 3.87 34.59 -28.81
CA GLY A 84 3.90 33.90 -30.11
C GLY A 84 3.98 32.36 -30.00
N SER A 85 4.19 31.81 -28.80
CA SER A 85 4.41 30.40 -28.55
C SER A 85 3.17 29.50 -28.76
N GLY A 86 1.97 30.10 -28.81
CA GLY A 86 0.70 29.36 -28.86
C GLY A 86 0.06 29.14 -27.49
N LEU A 87 0.72 29.51 -26.38
CA LEU A 87 0.16 29.46 -25.02
C LEU A 87 -1.09 30.35 -24.92
N VAL A 88 -1.00 31.57 -25.47
CA VAL A 88 -2.13 32.50 -25.48
C VAL A 88 -2.95 32.29 -26.75
N ARG A 89 -4.16 31.72 -26.58
CA ARG A 89 -5.05 31.43 -27.70
C ARG A 89 -5.30 32.68 -28.55
N GLY A 90 -5.23 32.53 -29.85
CA GLY A 90 -5.48 33.64 -30.79
C GLY A 90 -4.26 34.47 -31.14
N ILE A 91 -3.10 34.25 -30.53
CA ILE A 91 -1.84 34.93 -30.84
C ILE A 91 -0.86 33.95 -31.47
N GLY A 92 -0.48 34.16 -32.73
CA GLY A 92 0.67 33.49 -33.35
C GLY A 92 1.87 34.45 -33.47
N PRO A 93 3.05 33.97 -33.90
CA PRO A 93 4.29 34.77 -33.93
C PRO A 93 4.17 36.14 -34.59
N LYS A 94 3.47 36.23 -35.72
CA LYS A 94 3.27 37.49 -36.44
C LYS A 94 2.40 38.51 -35.66
N ARG A 95 1.35 38.00 -34.98
CA ARG A 95 0.49 38.85 -34.14
C ARG A 95 1.19 39.26 -32.85
N ALA A 96 1.96 38.37 -32.25
CA ALA A 96 2.79 38.67 -31.07
C ALA A 96 3.74 39.83 -31.36
N ALA A 97 4.49 39.76 -32.46
CA ALA A 97 5.37 40.82 -32.89
C ALA A 97 4.63 42.16 -33.14
N ALA A 98 3.44 42.10 -33.75
CA ALA A 98 2.63 43.32 -34.03
C ALA A 98 2.09 43.93 -32.72
N ILE A 99 1.62 43.12 -31.77
CA ILE A 99 1.13 43.57 -30.46
C ILE A 99 2.26 44.22 -29.65
N VAL A 100 3.40 43.52 -29.50
CA VAL A 100 4.53 44.04 -28.73
C VAL A 100 5.17 45.26 -29.39
N SER A 101 5.28 45.29 -30.73
CA SER A 101 5.74 46.48 -31.46
C SER A 101 4.84 47.71 -31.21
N ARG A 102 3.54 47.50 -31.00
CA ARG A 102 2.57 48.60 -30.78
C ARG A 102 2.57 49.11 -29.35
N PHE A 103 2.70 48.20 -28.37
CA PHE A 103 2.50 48.53 -26.97
C PHE A 103 3.78 48.45 -26.14
N GLY A 104 4.88 47.92 -26.69
CA GLY A 104 6.16 47.82 -26.00
C GLY A 104 6.04 47.04 -24.67
N THR A 105 6.64 47.57 -23.62
CA THR A 105 6.61 47.03 -22.26
C THR A 105 5.22 47.01 -21.61
N ASP A 106 4.27 47.83 -22.13
CA ASP A 106 2.90 47.90 -21.62
C ASP A 106 2.01 46.78 -22.18
N THR A 107 2.56 45.86 -22.99
CA THR A 107 1.81 44.81 -23.68
C THR A 107 0.95 43.98 -22.73
N PHE A 108 1.51 43.51 -21.65
CA PHE A 108 0.77 42.67 -20.69
C PHE A 108 -0.29 43.47 -19.92
N ASP A 109 -0.01 44.72 -19.57
CA ASP A 109 -1.01 45.60 -18.95
C ASP A 109 -2.20 45.83 -19.89
N VAL A 110 -1.93 46.04 -21.19
CA VAL A 110 -2.99 46.19 -22.20
C VAL A 110 -3.80 44.90 -22.33
N ILE A 111 -3.18 43.72 -22.30
CA ILE A 111 -3.90 42.44 -22.39
C ILE A 111 -4.80 42.24 -21.16
N GLU A 112 -4.30 42.59 -19.98
CA GLU A 112 -4.99 42.39 -18.71
C GLU A 112 -6.10 43.40 -18.46
N ASN A 113 -5.75 44.68 -18.54
CA ASN A 113 -6.60 45.77 -18.05
C ASN A 113 -7.33 46.51 -19.14
N HIS A 114 -6.83 46.44 -20.39
CA HIS A 114 -7.33 47.23 -21.52
C HIS A 114 -7.43 46.42 -22.83
N PRO A 115 -8.05 45.21 -22.82
CA PRO A 115 -8.05 44.30 -23.97
C PRO A 115 -8.71 44.92 -25.23
N GLU A 116 -9.61 45.89 -25.07
CA GLU A 116 -10.20 46.61 -26.16
C GLU A 116 -9.15 47.39 -27.02
N ARG A 117 -8.03 47.79 -26.41
CA ARG A 117 -6.93 48.44 -27.12
C ARG A 117 -6.21 47.53 -28.12
N LEU A 118 -6.28 46.20 -27.93
CA LEU A 118 -5.71 45.23 -28.87
C LEU A 118 -6.33 45.32 -30.27
N THR A 119 -7.55 45.82 -30.39
CA THR A 119 -8.21 46.05 -31.69
C THR A 119 -7.51 47.10 -32.56
N LYS A 120 -6.60 47.90 -31.96
CA LYS A 120 -5.75 48.84 -32.73
C LYS A 120 -4.63 48.13 -33.51
N VAL A 121 -4.44 46.81 -33.29
CA VAL A 121 -3.52 45.97 -34.04
C VAL A 121 -4.28 45.30 -35.18
N GLN A 122 -3.76 45.44 -36.41
CA GLN A 122 -4.40 44.89 -37.59
C GLN A 122 -4.64 43.39 -37.49
N GLY A 123 -5.88 42.95 -37.72
CA GLY A 123 -6.26 41.52 -37.66
C GLY A 123 -6.70 41.02 -36.28
N ILE A 124 -6.94 41.93 -35.31
CA ILE A 124 -7.52 41.58 -34.01
C ILE A 124 -8.93 42.19 -33.90
N SER A 125 -9.94 41.34 -33.87
CA SER A 125 -11.32 41.74 -33.62
C SER A 125 -11.62 41.87 -32.12
N ASN A 126 -12.72 42.53 -31.75
CA ASN A 126 -13.18 42.59 -30.34
C ASN A 126 -13.38 41.20 -29.68
N ARG A 127 -13.87 40.23 -30.47
CA ARG A 127 -14.00 38.83 -29.98
C ARG A 127 -12.64 38.23 -29.67
N MET A 128 -11.71 38.37 -30.60
CA MET A 128 -10.34 37.83 -30.43
C MET A 128 -9.61 38.53 -29.28
N ALA A 129 -9.78 39.82 -29.09
CA ALA A 129 -9.19 40.55 -27.95
C ALA A 129 -9.67 40.00 -26.61
N LYS A 130 -10.97 39.63 -26.50
CA LYS A 130 -11.52 38.97 -25.30
C LYS A 130 -10.98 37.54 -25.10
N GLU A 131 -10.86 36.77 -26.19
CA GLU A 131 -10.28 35.42 -26.15
C GLU A 131 -8.81 35.44 -25.69
N ILE A 132 -8.03 36.42 -26.18
CA ILE A 132 -6.64 36.65 -25.78
C ILE A 132 -6.55 36.99 -24.27
N ALA A 133 -7.37 37.92 -23.80
CA ALA A 133 -7.39 38.35 -22.41
C ALA A 133 -7.79 37.18 -21.47
N SER A 134 -8.80 36.41 -21.85
CA SER A 134 -9.23 35.23 -21.10
C SER A 134 -8.12 34.18 -21.01
N SER A 135 -7.53 33.81 -22.13
CA SER A 135 -6.46 32.80 -22.18
C SER A 135 -5.20 33.23 -21.43
N TYR A 136 -4.85 34.52 -21.50
CA TYR A 136 -3.74 35.02 -20.69
C TYR A 136 -4.05 35.02 -19.19
N GLY A 137 -5.30 35.38 -18.83
CA GLY A 137 -5.78 35.33 -17.44
C GLY A 137 -5.70 33.93 -16.84
N GLU A 138 -6.04 32.90 -17.62
CA GLU A 138 -5.92 31.48 -17.17
C GLU A 138 -4.47 31.13 -16.82
N ILE A 139 -3.50 31.50 -17.67
CA ILE A 139 -2.07 31.23 -17.45
C ILE A 139 -1.56 31.99 -16.21
N LYS A 140 -1.95 33.25 -16.05
CA LYS A 140 -1.58 34.08 -14.91
C LYS A 140 -2.10 33.48 -13.61
N THR A 141 -3.36 33.10 -13.58
CA THR A 141 -4.00 32.50 -12.39
C THR A 141 -3.30 31.19 -11.99
N ALA A 142 -2.95 30.36 -12.96
CA ALA A 142 -2.20 29.13 -12.69
C ALA A 142 -0.81 29.44 -12.08
N ALA A 143 -0.08 30.39 -12.64
CA ALA A 143 1.24 30.79 -12.13
C ALA A 143 1.17 31.36 -10.70
N GLU A 144 0.16 32.19 -10.42
CA GLU A 144 -0.06 32.76 -9.08
C GLU A 144 -0.42 31.69 -8.06
N ALA A 145 -1.31 30.75 -8.41
CA ALA A 145 -1.68 29.63 -7.54
C ALA A 145 -0.49 28.72 -7.24
N MET A 146 0.31 28.39 -8.25
CA MET A 146 1.51 27.58 -8.06
C MET A 146 2.54 28.27 -7.16
N SER A 147 2.79 29.58 -7.39
CA SER A 147 3.71 30.37 -6.57
C SER A 147 3.24 30.42 -5.12
N PHE A 148 1.96 30.67 -4.90
CA PHE A 148 1.34 30.68 -3.58
C PHE A 148 1.54 29.33 -2.86
N LEU A 149 1.21 28.21 -3.49
CA LEU A 149 1.33 26.89 -2.87
C LEU A 149 2.79 26.56 -2.52
N MET A 150 3.74 26.91 -3.39
CA MET A 150 5.17 26.68 -3.16
C MET A 150 5.72 27.58 -2.05
N GLU A 151 5.26 28.80 -1.89
CA GLU A 151 5.63 29.70 -0.78
C GLU A 151 5.27 29.11 0.59
N TYR A 152 4.13 28.38 0.66
CA TYR A 152 3.72 27.67 1.86
C TYR A 152 4.33 26.24 2.00
N GLY A 153 5.39 25.95 1.24
CA GLY A 153 6.24 24.79 1.40
C GLY A 153 5.73 23.49 0.74
N LEU A 154 4.83 23.62 -0.24
CA LEU A 154 4.42 22.48 -1.06
C LEU A 154 5.38 22.29 -2.24
N GLY A 155 5.73 21.04 -2.53
CA GLY A 155 6.51 20.72 -3.73
C GLY A 155 5.70 20.95 -5.01
N ALA A 156 6.39 21.26 -6.12
CA ALA A 156 5.75 21.60 -7.39
C ALA A 156 4.77 20.51 -7.90
N ALA A 157 5.11 19.23 -7.74
CA ALA A 157 4.23 18.13 -8.13
C ALA A 157 2.88 18.16 -7.39
N LEU A 158 2.93 18.39 -6.08
CA LEU A 158 1.73 18.46 -5.24
C LEU A 158 0.93 19.74 -5.52
N ALA A 159 1.63 20.86 -5.73
CA ALA A 159 1.01 22.13 -6.14
C ALA A 159 0.27 21.99 -7.47
N THR A 160 0.83 21.25 -8.43
CA THR A 160 0.17 20.96 -9.72
C THR A 160 -1.13 20.15 -9.51
N LYS A 161 -1.10 19.11 -8.67
CA LYS A 161 -2.30 18.31 -8.35
C LYS A 161 -3.39 19.17 -7.71
N ILE A 162 -3.03 20.05 -6.78
CA ILE A 162 -3.96 20.96 -6.09
C ILE A 162 -4.58 21.93 -7.09
N PHE A 163 -3.76 22.49 -7.99
CA PHE A 163 -4.28 23.39 -9.02
C PHE A 163 -5.19 22.67 -10.01
N ASN A 164 -4.87 21.43 -10.39
CA ASN A 164 -5.73 20.63 -11.26
C ASN A 164 -7.09 20.33 -10.61
N GLU A 165 -7.14 20.20 -9.28
CA GLU A 165 -8.38 19.93 -8.53
C GLU A 165 -9.26 21.20 -8.41
N TYR A 166 -8.67 22.34 -8.03
CA TYR A 166 -9.42 23.56 -7.71
C TYR A 166 -9.37 24.64 -8.80
N GLY A 167 -8.47 24.53 -9.75
CA GLY A 167 -8.32 25.51 -10.82
C GLY A 167 -8.12 26.94 -10.30
N PRO A 168 -8.91 27.92 -10.83
CA PRO A 168 -8.83 29.31 -10.42
C PRO A 168 -9.14 29.58 -8.94
N ASP A 169 -9.92 28.69 -8.31
CA ASP A 169 -10.34 28.84 -6.91
C ASP A 169 -9.30 28.33 -5.90
N THR A 170 -8.14 27.87 -6.38
CA THR A 170 -7.07 27.28 -5.53
C THR A 170 -6.70 28.18 -4.36
N ILE A 171 -6.33 29.43 -4.63
CA ILE A 171 -5.89 30.37 -3.58
C ILE A 171 -7.01 30.64 -2.57
N ALA A 172 -8.22 30.89 -3.06
CA ALA A 172 -9.37 31.18 -2.20
C ALA A 172 -9.74 29.97 -1.32
N THR A 173 -9.79 28.78 -1.91
CA THR A 173 -10.13 27.54 -1.20
C THR A 173 -9.08 27.22 -0.14
N VAL A 174 -7.80 27.23 -0.50
CA VAL A 174 -6.71 26.86 0.40
C VAL A 174 -6.51 27.91 1.50
N SER A 175 -6.65 29.21 1.19
CA SER A 175 -6.55 30.27 2.20
C SER A 175 -7.71 30.23 3.20
N SER A 176 -8.90 29.81 2.77
CA SER A 176 -10.06 29.72 3.65
C SER A 176 -10.02 28.47 4.53
N ASN A 177 -9.60 27.33 3.99
CA ASN A 177 -9.54 26.06 4.69
C ASN A 177 -8.51 25.10 4.06
N PRO A 178 -7.24 25.14 4.46
CA PRO A 178 -6.20 24.25 3.92
C PRO A 178 -6.43 22.77 4.26
N TYR A 179 -7.25 22.45 5.27
CA TYR A 179 -7.53 21.05 5.63
C TYR A 179 -8.42 20.32 4.62
N ARG A 180 -9.10 21.04 3.71
CA ARG A 180 -9.80 20.42 2.59
C ARG A 180 -8.87 19.62 1.68
N LEU A 181 -7.62 20.05 1.58
CA LEU A 181 -6.60 19.33 0.80
C LEU A 181 -6.43 17.87 1.22
N ILE A 182 -6.72 17.54 2.50
CA ILE A 182 -6.60 16.16 3.03
C ILE A 182 -7.67 15.25 2.40
N GLU A 183 -8.88 15.78 2.22
CA GLU A 183 -10.02 15.03 1.63
C GLU A 183 -9.92 14.99 0.10
N ASP A 184 -9.54 16.10 -0.54
CA ASP A 184 -9.70 16.33 -1.97
C ASP A 184 -8.44 15.98 -2.79
N VAL A 185 -7.23 15.98 -2.18
CA VAL A 185 -5.98 15.82 -2.93
C VAL A 185 -5.11 14.68 -2.39
N ARG A 186 -5.02 13.59 -3.14
CA ARG A 186 -4.20 12.44 -2.76
C ARG A 186 -2.73 12.83 -2.59
N GLY A 187 -2.20 12.56 -1.40
CA GLY A 187 -0.81 12.84 -1.04
C GLY A 187 -0.64 14.03 -0.09
N VAL A 188 -1.72 14.74 0.26
CA VAL A 188 -1.72 15.74 1.33
C VAL A 188 -2.20 15.08 2.62
N GLY A 189 -1.31 14.98 3.62
CA GLY A 189 -1.66 14.52 4.97
C GLY A 189 -1.91 15.69 5.93
N PHE A 190 -2.45 15.37 7.12
CA PHE A 190 -2.73 16.35 8.17
C PHE A 190 -1.54 17.25 8.51
N VAL A 191 -0.34 16.67 8.70
CA VAL A 191 0.87 17.42 9.06
C VAL A 191 1.23 18.49 8.01
N THR A 192 1.02 18.19 6.74
CA THR A 192 1.28 19.14 5.65
C THR A 192 0.24 20.27 5.64
N ALA A 193 -1.03 19.91 5.79
CA ALA A 193 -2.13 20.87 5.84
C ALA A 193 -2.03 21.78 7.09
N ASP A 194 -1.68 21.21 8.25
CA ASP A 194 -1.55 21.94 9.53
C ASP A 194 -0.39 22.93 9.50
N ARG A 195 0.76 22.54 8.92
CA ARG A 195 1.89 23.45 8.70
C ARG A 195 1.50 24.62 7.79
N MET A 196 0.76 24.33 6.71
CA MET A 196 0.28 25.36 5.79
C MET A 196 -0.74 26.28 6.47
N ALA A 197 -1.68 25.72 7.23
CA ALA A 197 -2.66 26.48 8.00
C ALA A 197 -1.99 27.43 9.00
N SER A 198 -0.97 26.95 9.70
CA SER A 198 -0.17 27.78 10.63
C SER A 198 0.52 28.92 9.91
N ALA A 199 1.13 28.67 8.74
CA ALA A 199 1.79 29.70 7.94
C ALA A 199 0.81 30.74 7.35
N LEU A 200 -0.43 30.31 7.04
CA LEU A 200 -1.52 31.18 6.63
C LEU A 200 -2.15 31.99 7.78
N GLY A 201 -1.76 31.74 9.03
CA GLY A 201 -2.31 32.41 10.21
C GLY A 201 -3.72 31.94 10.58
N ILE A 202 -4.10 30.74 10.20
CA ILE A 202 -5.37 30.12 10.62
C ILE A 202 -5.33 29.92 12.15
N ASP A 203 -6.41 30.28 12.81
CA ASP A 203 -6.54 30.14 14.27
C ASP A 203 -6.28 28.67 14.69
N PRO A 204 -5.31 28.43 15.60
CA PRO A 204 -5.05 27.10 16.16
C PRO A 204 -6.30 26.43 16.79
N LYS A 205 -7.29 27.22 17.20
CA LYS A 205 -8.59 26.77 17.73
C LYS A 205 -9.69 26.69 16.67
N SER A 206 -9.36 26.82 15.39
CA SER A 206 -10.39 26.75 14.34
C SER A 206 -11.07 25.39 14.31
N ASP A 207 -12.39 25.35 14.11
CA ASP A 207 -13.17 24.12 13.95
C ASP A 207 -12.62 23.22 12.84
N PHE A 208 -12.08 23.81 11.77
CA PHE A 208 -11.47 23.06 10.66
C PHE A 208 -10.27 22.24 11.12
N ARG A 209 -9.38 22.85 11.91
CA ARG A 209 -8.19 22.17 12.48
C ARG A 209 -8.60 21.04 13.40
N VAL A 210 -9.54 21.29 14.32
CA VAL A 210 -9.98 20.30 15.28
C VAL A 210 -10.63 19.10 14.57
N ARG A 211 -11.51 19.36 13.59
CA ARG A 211 -12.16 18.29 12.80
C ARG A 211 -11.15 17.46 12.00
N ALA A 212 -10.19 18.11 11.35
CA ALA A 212 -9.12 17.42 10.64
C ALA A 212 -8.24 16.59 11.60
N GLY A 213 -7.93 17.12 12.77
CA GLY A 213 -7.21 16.43 13.84
C GLY A 213 -7.94 15.18 14.34
N LEU A 214 -9.26 15.26 14.57
CA LEU A 214 -10.09 14.14 14.97
C LEU A 214 -10.06 12.99 13.95
N VAL A 215 -10.24 13.32 12.67
CA VAL A 215 -10.16 12.31 11.58
C VAL A 215 -8.76 11.72 11.48
N TYR A 216 -7.74 12.56 11.60
CA TYR A 216 -6.35 12.11 11.57
C TYR A 216 -6.04 11.15 12.72
N THR A 217 -6.46 11.47 13.95
CA THR A 217 -6.28 10.62 15.13
C THR A 217 -6.93 9.25 14.93
N LEU A 218 -8.17 9.21 14.42
CA LEU A 218 -8.85 7.95 14.11
C LEU A 218 -8.13 7.15 13.03
N ASN A 219 -7.72 7.80 11.94
CA ASN A 219 -7.01 7.13 10.85
C ASN A 219 -5.62 6.66 11.26
N GLU A 220 -4.87 7.44 12.02
CA GLU A 220 -3.57 7.04 12.56
C GLU A 220 -3.69 5.82 13.49
N ASN A 221 -4.74 5.78 14.32
CA ASN A 221 -5.06 4.62 15.14
C ASN A 221 -5.44 3.39 14.29
N ALA A 222 -6.18 3.59 13.21
CA ALA A 222 -6.51 2.53 12.28
C ALA A 222 -5.24 1.95 11.61
N GLU A 223 -4.34 2.79 11.14
CA GLU A 223 -3.10 2.36 10.46
C GLU A 223 -2.06 1.76 11.42
N LYS A 224 -1.82 2.40 12.58
CA LYS A 224 -0.76 1.96 13.51
C LYS A 224 -1.20 0.87 14.47
N ASN A 225 -2.45 0.90 14.87
CA ASN A 225 -3.00 0.07 15.94
C ASN A 225 -4.01 -0.96 15.43
N GLY A 226 -4.50 -0.79 14.21
CA GLY A 226 -5.55 -1.61 13.62
C GLY A 226 -6.93 -1.37 14.23
N ASN A 227 -7.16 -0.26 14.91
CA ASN A 227 -8.43 0.07 15.52
C ASN A 227 -9.41 0.61 14.47
N THR A 228 -10.66 0.15 14.46
CA THR A 228 -11.71 0.75 13.62
C THR A 228 -12.48 1.85 14.35
N LEU A 229 -12.35 1.91 15.66
CA LEU A 229 -13.00 2.88 16.53
C LEU A 229 -12.06 3.31 17.67
N LEU A 230 -12.40 4.41 18.33
CA LEU A 230 -11.82 4.78 19.62
C LEU A 230 -12.94 5.11 20.62
N PRO A 231 -12.77 4.76 21.91
CA PRO A 231 -13.60 5.31 22.98
C PRO A 231 -13.58 6.84 22.95
N LEU A 232 -14.70 7.48 23.22
CA LEU A 232 -14.87 8.93 23.09
C LEU A 232 -13.81 9.71 23.92
N ALA A 233 -13.54 9.26 25.14
CA ALA A 233 -12.53 9.86 25.99
C ALA A 233 -11.11 9.76 25.41
N ALA A 234 -10.76 8.57 24.89
CA ALA A 234 -9.46 8.36 24.27
C ALA A 234 -9.27 9.21 23.00
N LEU A 235 -10.31 9.33 22.16
CA LEU A 235 -10.29 10.20 20.99
C LEU A 235 -10.05 11.65 21.38
N ALA A 236 -10.74 12.14 22.41
CA ALA A 236 -10.58 13.53 22.88
C ALA A 236 -9.17 13.77 23.41
N GLU A 237 -8.64 12.88 24.26
CA GLU A 237 -7.30 12.97 24.83
C GLU A 237 -6.20 12.93 23.77
N GLU A 238 -6.25 11.95 22.88
CA GLU A 238 -5.24 11.80 21.80
C GLU A 238 -5.29 12.98 20.83
N THR A 239 -6.49 13.50 20.50
CA THR A 239 -6.63 14.69 19.65
C THR A 239 -6.12 15.93 20.34
N SER A 240 -6.42 16.14 21.64
CA SER A 240 -5.87 17.22 22.46
C SER A 240 -4.34 17.22 22.44
N SER A 241 -3.74 16.04 22.65
CA SER A 241 -2.29 15.85 22.60
C SER A 241 -1.72 16.13 21.20
N LEU A 242 -2.33 15.63 20.14
CA LEU A 242 -1.92 15.84 18.74
C LEU A 242 -1.91 17.33 18.39
N LEU A 243 -2.97 18.04 18.74
CA LEU A 243 -3.17 19.45 18.40
C LEU A 243 -2.45 20.40 19.38
N ASN A 244 -1.89 19.87 20.49
CA ASN A 244 -1.40 20.64 21.62
C ASN A 244 -2.43 21.69 22.07
N LEU A 245 -3.67 21.23 22.28
CA LEU A 245 -4.84 22.06 22.54
C LEU A 245 -5.51 21.60 23.84
N ASP A 246 -5.40 22.38 24.89
CA ASP A 246 -6.05 22.13 26.17
C ASP A 246 -7.45 22.81 26.19
N ASP A 247 -8.38 22.29 25.39
CA ASP A 247 -9.75 22.82 25.23
C ASP A 247 -10.71 21.67 24.93
N GLU A 248 -11.06 20.94 25.99
CA GLU A 248 -11.91 19.74 25.89
C GLU A 248 -13.34 20.09 25.40
N GLU A 249 -13.85 21.27 25.75
CA GLU A 249 -15.17 21.71 25.32
C GLU A 249 -15.22 21.91 23.80
N LEU A 250 -14.19 22.53 23.21
CA LEU A 250 -14.06 22.72 21.78
C LEU A 250 -13.96 21.39 21.04
N ILE A 251 -13.19 20.44 21.55
CA ILE A 251 -13.03 19.10 20.96
C ILE A 251 -14.38 18.38 21.00
N THR A 252 -15.04 18.35 22.14
CA THR A 252 -16.33 17.67 22.32
C THR A 252 -17.43 18.28 21.43
N LYS A 253 -17.47 19.61 21.32
CA LYS A 253 -18.37 20.31 20.39
C LYS A 253 -18.14 19.84 18.95
N ASN A 254 -16.90 19.79 18.50
CA ASN A 254 -16.58 19.38 17.13
C ASN A 254 -16.89 17.90 16.88
N ILE A 255 -16.70 17.02 17.86
CA ILE A 255 -17.16 15.62 17.76
C ILE A 255 -18.67 15.59 17.56
N ALA A 256 -19.45 16.33 18.36
CA ALA A 256 -20.92 16.38 18.24
C ALA A 256 -21.34 16.88 16.84
N ASP A 257 -20.74 17.96 16.36
CA ASP A 257 -21.01 18.49 15.01
C ASP A 257 -20.71 17.48 13.90
N MET A 258 -19.62 16.71 14.05
CA MET A 258 -19.23 15.69 13.07
C MET A 258 -20.14 14.46 13.14
N LEU A 259 -20.70 14.13 14.29
CA LEU A 259 -21.72 13.10 14.45
C LEU A 259 -23.04 13.55 13.77
N ILE A 260 -23.47 14.80 13.97
CA ILE A 260 -24.67 15.38 13.33
C ILE A 260 -24.49 15.39 11.79
N SER A 261 -23.33 15.81 11.29
CA SER A 261 -23.01 15.83 9.85
C SER A 261 -22.71 14.45 9.27
N ARG A 262 -22.76 13.39 10.08
CA ARG A 262 -22.48 12.00 9.71
C ARG A 262 -21.06 11.73 9.16
N LYS A 263 -20.13 12.62 9.36
CA LYS A 263 -18.70 12.36 9.09
C LYS A 263 -18.10 11.35 10.07
N LEU A 264 -18.60 11.37 11.31
CA LEU A 264 -18.33 10.36 12.33
C LEU A 264 -19.60 9.56 12.66
N ARG A 265 -19.40 8.37 13.23
CA ARG A 265 -20.46 7.49 13.72
C ARG A 265 -20.20 7.15 15.17
N GLU A 266 -21.21 7.32 16.00
CA GLU A 266 -21.17 6.86 17.39
C GLU A 266 -21.66 5.41 17.46
N VAL A 267 -20.99 4.61 18.26
CA VAL A 267 -21.32 3.23 18.56
C VAL A 267 -21.16 2.99 20.06
N GLU A 268 -21.84 1.98 20.57
CA GLU A 268 -21.62 1.47 21.92
C GLU A 268 -20.63 0.29 21.85
N TYR A 269 -19.51 0.43 22.52
CA TYR A 269 -18.48 -0.58 22.58
C TYR A 269 -18.19 -0.96 24.04
N GLU A 270 -18.58 -2.20 24.44
CA GLU A 270 -18.41 -2.71 25.81
C GLU A 270 -19.03 -1.82 26.90
N GLY A 271 -20.17 -1.19 26.60
CA GLY A 271 -20.89 -0.31 27.53
C GLY A 271 -20.36 1.14 27.54
N GLU A 272 -19.38 1.47 26.71
CA GLU A 272 -18.84 2.82 26.57
C GLU A 272 -19.18 3.42 25.20
N ARG A 273 -19.31 4.74 25.16
CA ARG A 273 -19.48 5.47 23.90
C ARG A 273 -18.16 5.50 23.15
N ALA A 274 -18.21 5.13 21.89
CA ALA A 274 -17.05 5.12 21.01
C ALA A 274 -17.39 5.73 19.65
N VAL A 275 -16.36 6.11 18.91
CA VAL A 275 -16.50 6.85 17.65
C VAL A 275 -15.68 6.17 16.55
N MET A 276 -16.29 6.09 15.36
CA MET A 276 -15.69 5.61 14.13
C MET A 276 -15.74 6.68 13.04
N THR A 277 -14.82 6.62 12.10
CA THR A 277 -15.02 7.32 10.82
C THR A 277 -16.16 6.67 10.03
N ALA A 278 -16.91 7.45 9.27
CA ALA A 278 -18.02 6.92 8.47
C ALA A 278 -17.58 5.81 7.47
N PRO A 279 -16.44 5.89 6.80
CA PRO A 279 -15.96 4.81 5.93
C PRO A 279 -15.77 3.48 6.67
N LEU A 280 -15.09 3.47 7.82
CA LEU A 280 -14.85 2.24 8.59
C LEU A 280 -16.15 1.66 9.17
N TYR A 281 -17.05 2.52 9.68
CA TYR A 281 -18.37 2.08 10.11
C TYR A 281 -19.14 1.41 8.97
N ASN A 282 -19.18 2.04 7.80
CA ASN A 282 -19.87 1.50 6.64
C ASN A 282 -19.25 0.17 6.18
N ALA A 283 -17.92 0.06 6.19
CA ALA A 283 -17.23 -1.17 5.82
C ALA A 283 -17.58 -2.34 6.76
N GLU A 284 -17.59 -2.13 8.08
CA GLU A 284 -18.00 -3.17 9.04
C GLU A 284 -19.48 -3.52 8.94
N TYR A 285 -20.33 -2.50 8.86
CA TYR A 285 -21.78 -2.71 8.82
C TYR A 285 -22.25 -3.39 7.53
N SER A 286 -21.75 -2.94 6.36
CA SER A 286 -22.09 -3.57 5.09
C SER A 286 -21.58 -4.99 5.02
N SER A 287 -20.38 -5.26 5.58
CA SER A 287 -19.84 -6.62 5.70
C SER A 287 -20.72 -7.51 6.57
N ALA A 288 -21.16 -7.03 7.71
CA ALA A 288 -22.04 -7.77 8.61
C ALA A 288 -23.38 -8.11 7.92
N VAL A 289 -24.02 -7.13 7.28
CA VAL A 289 -25.27 -7.33 6.54
C VAL A 289 -25.10 -8.35 5.41
N LYS A 290 -24.01 -8.24 4.65
CA LYS A 290 -23.75 -9.12 3.51
C LYS A 290 -23.49 -10.56 3.94
N LEU A 291 -22.65 -10.75 4.98
CA LEU A 291 -22.37 -12.09 5.53
C LEU A 291 -23.66 -12.77 6.03
N CYS A 292 -24.52 -12.05 6.74
CA CYS A 292 -25.78 -12.60 7.20
C CYS A 292 -26.72 -12.95 6.03
N ARG A 293 -26.83 -12.11 5.00
CA ARG A 293 -27.62 -12.40 3.80
C ARG A 293 -27.12 -13.65 3.06
N MET A 294 -25.82 -13.77 2.88
CA MET A 294 -25.22 -14.93 2.24
C MET A 294 -25.45 -16.21 3.05
N LEU A 295 -25.50 -16.10 4.38
CA LEU A 295 -25.77 -17.23 5.27
C LEU A 295 -27.23 -17.72 5.10
N GLU A 296 -28.19 -16.80 5.02
CA GLU A 296 -29.63 -17.12 4.84
C GLU A 296 -29.96 -17.59 3.42
N SER A 297 -29.23 -17.10 2.41
CA SER A 297 -29.44 -17.47 1.01
C SER A 297 -28.97 -18.90 0.68
N ALA A 298 -28.80 -19.77 1.68
CA ALA A 298 -28.28 -21.14 1.57
C ALA A 298 -29.07 -22.10 0.62
N ASN A 299 -29.90 -21.56 -0.27
CA ASN A 299 -30.64 -22.31 -1.31
C ASN A 299 -29.77 -23.15 -2.26
N ARG A 300 -28.44 -23.09 -2.12
CA ARG A 300 -27.45 -23.90 -2.86
C ARG A 300 -26.69 -24.88 -1.97
N ALA A 301 -27.27 -25.31 -0.85
CA ALA A 301 -26.70 -26.41 -0.09
C ALA A 301 -26.56 -27.63 -0.98
N LEU A 302 -25.35 -28.18 -1.04
CA LEU A 302 -25.14 -29.43 -1.79
C LEU A 302 -25.68 -30.60 -0.97
N PRO A 303 -26.20 -31.64 -1.64
CA PRO A 303 -26.65 -32.86 -0.99
C PRO A 303 -25.49 -33.55 -0.25
N ASP A 304 -25.75 -34.67 0.41
CA ASP A 304 -24.72 -35.46 1.08
C ASP A 304 -23.64 -35.89 0.07
N CYS A 305 -22.45 -35.28 0.20
CA CYS A 305 -21.29 -35.51 -0.65
C CYS A 305 -20.31 -36.53 -0.02
N SER A 306 -20.72 -37.32 0.97
CA SER A 306 -19.84 -38.28 1.68
C SER A 306 -19.16 -39.24 0.72
N GLY A 307 -19.88 -39.73 -0.32
CA GLY A 307 -19.34 -40.64 -1.34
C GLY A 307 -18.26 -39.99 -2.22
N GLU A 308 -18.37 -38.65 -2.48
CA GLU A 308 -17.40 -37.91 -3.27
C GLU A 308 -16.13 -37.58 -2.42
N ILE A 309 -16.29 -37.34 -1.12
CA ILE A 309 -15.18 -37.23 -0.18
C ILE A 309 -14.41 -38.57 -0.16
N ASP A 310 -15.08 -39.70 -0.03
CA ASP A 310 -14.48 -41.04 -0.08
C ASP A 310 -13.78 -41.32 -1.42
N ALA A 311 -14.36 -40.87 -2.53
CA ALA A 311 -13.76 -40.99 -3.86
C ALA A 311 -12.48 -40.14 -3.98
N PHE A 312 -12.49 -38.90 -3.40
CA PHE A 312 -11.32 -38.05 -3.33
C PHE A 312 -10.20 -38.68 -2.50
N GLU A 313 -10.52 -39.17 -1.31
CA GLU A 313 -9.54 -39.86 -0.44
C GLU A 313 -8.85 -41.02 -1.15
N ARG A 314 -9.64 -41.88 -1.85
CA ARG A 314 -9.08 -42.98 -2.62
C ARG A 314 -8.20 -42.55 -3.79
N SER A 315 -8.60 -41.49 -4.49
CA SER A 315 -7.85 -41.04 -5.69
C SER A 315 -6.55 -40.34 -5.33
N GLU A 316 -6.51 -39.60 -4.18
CA GLU A 316 -5.35 -38.84 -3.71
C GLU A 316 -4.48 -39.62 -2.71
N GLY A 317 -4.93 -40.80 -2.28
CA GLY A 317 -4.21 -41.60 -1.27
C GLY A 317 -4.15 -40.98 0.08
N VAL A 318 -5.16 -40.17 0.44
CA VAL A 318 -5.24 -39.45 1.74
C VAL A 318 -6.44 -39.95 2.53
N THR A 319 -6.43 -39.74 3.84
CA THR A 319 -7.59 -40.04 4.70
C THR A 319 -7.88 -38.80 5.53
N PHE A 320 -9.06 -38.24 5.39
CA PHE A 320 -9.52 -37.11 6.18
C PHE A 320 -9.97 -37.57 7.56
N HIS A 321 -9.59 -36.83 8.56
CA HIS A 321 -10.11 -37.01 9.92
C HIS A 321 -11.50 -36.38 10.07
N ALA A 322 -12.17 -36.66 11.17
CA ALA A 322 -13.52 -36.18 11.43
C ALA A 322 -13.63 -34.65 11.37
N GLU A 323 -12.65 -33.90 11.92
CA GLU A 323 -12.62 -32.44 11.86
C GLU A 323 -12.50 -31.93 10.40
N GLN A 324 -11.67 -32.58 9.59
CA GLN A 324 -11.46 -32.20 8.20
C GLN A 324 -12.70 -32.53 7.34
N ARG A 325 -13.30 -33.72 7.55
CA ARG A 325 -14.57 -34.09 6.88
C ARG A 325 -15.69 -33.13 7.29
N GLY A 326 -15.79 -32.81 8.58
CA GLY A 326 -16.75 -31.82 9.09
C GLY A 326 -16.58 -30.45 8.45
N ALA A 327 -15.33 -30.02 8.24
CA ALA A 327 -15.02 -28.74 7.57
C ALA A 327 -15.50 -28.75 6.10
N ILE A 328 -15.27 -29.86 5.35
CA ILE A 328 -15.73 -30.00 3.98
C ILE A 328 -17.26 -29.98 3.93
N VAL A 329 -17.93 -30.77 4.74
CA VAL A 329 -19.40 -30.84 4.79
C VAL A 329 -19.99 -29.49 5.15
N SER A 330 -19.43 -28.81 6.18
CA SER A 330 -19.88 -27.47 6.59
C SER A 330 -19.74 -26.44 5.43
N ALA A 331 -18.63 -26.44 4.71
CA ALA A 331 -18.42 -25.53 3.60
C ALA A 331 -19.38 -25.78 2.42
N LEU A 332 -19.74 -27.05 2.18
CA LEU A 332 -20.71 -27.42 1.14
C LEU A 332 -22.16 -27.10 1.53
N ALA A 333 -22.48 -27.19 2.82
CA ALA A 333 -23.83 -26.97 3.32
C ALA A 333 -24.21 -25.50 3.49
N ASN A 334 -23.27 -24.63 3.82
CA ASN A 334 -23.54 -23.24 4.19
C ASN A 334 -23.17 -22.24 3.08
N GLY A 335 -23.78 -21.07 3.07
CA GLY A 335 -23.43 -19.94 2.20
C GLY A 335 -22.11 -19.28 2.60
N VAL A 336 -21.84 -19.21 3.91
CA VAL A 336 -20.55 -18.73 4.44
C VAL A 336 -20.02 -19.76 5.43
N SER A 337 -18.73 -20.04 5.39
CA SER A 337 -18.06 -20.94 6.33
C SER A 337 -16.61 -20.56 6.54
N VAL A 338 -16.08 -20.85 7.74
CA VAL A 338 -14.68 -20.61 8.11
C VAL A 338 -13.98 -21.93 8.38
N ILE A 339 -12.78 -22.09 7.82
CA ILE A 339 -11.86 -23.20 8.08
C ILE A 339 -10.59 -22.61 8.66
N THR A 340 -10.35 -22.83 9.96
CA THR A 340 -9.18 -22.27 10.64
C THR A 340 -8.31 -23.39 11.24
N GLY A 341 -6.99 -23.18 11.22
CA GLY A 341 -6.03 -24.12 11.82
C GLY A 341 -4.60 -23.76 11.48
N GLY A 342 -3.68 -24.27 12.28
CA GLY A 342 -2.24 -24.06 12.13
C GLY A 342 -1.63 -24.74 10.89
N PRO A 343 -0.30 -24.65 10.73
CA PRO A 343 0.41 -25.32 9.65
C PRO A 343 0.32 -26.85 9.79
N GLY A 344 0.24 -27.54 8.67
CA GLY A 344 0.18 -28.99 8.64
C GLY A 344 -1.17 -29.61 8.99
N THR A 345 -2.23 -28.84 9.24
CA THR A 345 -3.58 -29.33 9.54
C THR A 345 -4.37 -29.77 8.30
N GLY A 346 -3.81 -29.61 7.09
CA GLY A 346 -4.41 -30.09 5.85
C GLY A 346 -5.38 -29.13 5.17
N LYS A 347 -5.37 -27.84 5.49
CA LYS A 347 -6.24 -26.82 4.86
C LYS A 347 -6.23 -26.88 3.34
N THR A 348 -5.06 -26.92 2.72
CA THR A 348 -4.92 -26.98 1.26
C THR A 348 -5.53 -28.25 0.67
N THR A 349 -5.40 -29.41 1.34
CA THR A 349 -6.03 -30.65 0.90
C THR A 349 -7.55 -30.58 0.97
N ILE A 350 -8.09 -29.93 2.00
CA ILE A 350 -9.53 -29.63 2.13
C ILE A 350 -9.99 -28.75 0.96
N VAL A 351 -9.26 -27.68 0.67
CA VAL A 351 -9.57 -26.76 -0.46
C VAL A 351 -9.60 -27.52 -1.79
N ARG A 352 -8.62 -28.41 -2.05
CA ARG A 352 -8.62 -29.27 -3.26
C ARG A 352 -9.84 -30.17 -3.34
N CYS A 353 -10.23 -30.78 -2.22
CA CYS A 353 -11.44 -31.60 -2.16
C CYS A 353 -12.71 -30.80 -2.45
N LEU A 354 -12.85 -29.62 -1.80
CA LEU A 354 -13.96 -28.71 -2.03
C LEU A 354 -14.07 -28.27 -3.49
N LEU A 355 -12.97 -27.87 -4.12
CA LEU A 355 -12.94 -27.47 -5.52
C LEU A 355 -13.41 -28.59 -6.45
N ARG A 356 -12.94 -29.81 -6.22
CA ARG A 356 -13.32 -30.96 -6.99
C ARG A 356 -14.81 -31.25 -6.90
N ILE A 357 -15.36 -31.24 -5.68
CA ILE A 357 -16.79 -31.47 -5.44
C ILE A 357 -17.64 -30.36 -6.09
N LEU A 358 -17.27 -29.09 -5.84
CA LEU A 358 -17.98 -27.94 -6.43
C LEU A 358 -18.02 -28.01 -7.97
N LYS A 359 -16.89 -28.30 -8.61
CA LYS A 359 -16.80 -28.47 -10.06
C LYS A 359 -17.66 -29.64 -10.57
N ASN A 360 -17.68 -30.77 -9.87
CA ASN A 360 -18.52 -31.92 -10.22
C ASN A 360 -20.01 -31.57 -10.22
N HIS A 361 -20.42 -30.66 -9.35
CA HIS A 361 -21.79 -30.15 -9.27
C HIS A 361 -22.04 -28.92 -10.16
N GLY A 362 -21.12 -28.56 -11.04
CA GLY A 362 -21.29 -27.50 -12.03
C GLY A 362 -21.12 -26.10 -11.48
N PHE A 363 -20.55 -25.94 -10.25
CA PHE A 363 -20.25 -24.64 -9.69
C PHE A 363 -19.00 -24.05 -10.33
N THR A 364 -19.07 -22.77 -10.68
CA THR A 364 -17.89 -21.96 -10.98
C THR A 364 -17.25 -21.54 -9.67
N ALA A 365 -15.98 -21.92 -9.46
CA ALA A 365 -15.25 -21.60 -8.25
C ALA A 365 -14.04 -20.70 -8.55
N LYS A 366 -13.84 -19.62 -7.78
CA LYS A 366 -12.65 -18.76 -7.83
C LYS A 366 -11.83 -18.92 -6.55
N LEU A 367 -10.52 -19.04 -6.75
CA LEU A 367 -9.53 -19.07 -5.65
C LEU A 367 -8.88 -17.70 -5.50
N MET A 368 -8.80 -17.23 -4.28
CA MET A 368 -8.22 -15.93 -3.98
C MET A 368 -7.32 -15.96 -2.75
N ALA A 369 -6.39 -15.01 -2.72
CA ALA A 369 -5.58 -14.75 -1.53
C ALA A 369 -5.26 -13.25 -1.42
N PRO A 370 -4.90 -12.73 -0.24
CA PRO A 370 -4.60 -11.30 -0.06
C PRO A 370 -3.35 -10.83 -0.79
N THR A 371 -2.36 -11.72 -1.01
CA THR A 371 -1.07 -11.38 -1.63
C THR A 371 -0.78 -12.22 -2.86
N GLY A 372 0.03 -11.68 -3.80
CA GLY A 372 0.44 -12.39 -5.02
C GLY A 372 1.15 -13.72 -4.74
N ARG A 373 2.01 -13.76 -3.70
CA ARG A 373 2.70 -14.98 -3.29
C ARG A 373 1.77 -16.06 -2.74
N ALA A 374 0.81 -15.65 -1.90
CA ALA A 374 -0.18 -16.59 -1.40
C ALA A 374 -1.07 -17.12 -2.51
N ALA A 375 -1.49 -16.28 -3.47
CA ALA A 375 -2.25 -16.67 -4.64
C ALA A 375 -1.46 -17.66 -5.51
N LYS A 376 -0.18 -17.38 -5.81
CA LYS A 376 0.69 -18.28 -6.57
C LYS A 376 0.83 -19.64 -5.88
N ARG A 377 1.10 -19.65 -4.57
CA ARG A 377 1.19 -20.89 -3.77
C ARG A 377 -0.12 -21.68 -3.78
N LEU A 378 -1.25 -20.98 -3.66
CA LEU A 378 -2.57 -21.59 -3.71
C LEU A 378 -2.79 -22.25 -5.09
N SER A 379 -2.45 -21.58 -6.18
CA SER A 379 -2.54 -22.10 -7.54
C SER A 379 -1.64 -23.34 -7.72
N GLU A 380 -0.36 -23.27 -7.32
CA GLU A 380 0.57 -24.40 -7.42
C GLU A 380 0.10 -25.63 -6.62
N SER A 381 -0.49 -25.41 -5.44
CA SER A 381 -0.90 -26.49 -4.54
C SER A 381 -2.26 -27.10 -4.89
N THR A 382 -3.13 -26.37 -5.55
CA THR A 382 -4.46 -26.82 -5.95
C THR A 382 -4.49 -27.31 -7.41
N GLY A 383 -3.59 -26.81 -8.26
CA GLY A 383 -3.60 -27.03 -9.70
C GLY A 383 -4.62 -26.17 -10.44
N ASP A 384 -5.29 -25.23 -9.75
CA ASP A 384 -6.28 -24.31 -10.28
C ASP A 384 -5.75 -22.86 -10.23
N ASP A 385 -6.21 -22.01 -11.13
CA ASP A 385 -5.80 -20.61 -11.15
C ASP A 385 -6.32 -19.87 -9.90
N ALA A 386 -5.41 -19.16 -9.24
CA ALA A 386 -5.72 -18.30 -8.11
C ALA A 386 -5.23 -16.86 -8.38
N SER A 387 -5.97 -15.89 -7.89
CA SER A 387 -5.65 -14.47 -8.04
C SER A 387 -5.57 -13.76 -6.69
N THR A 388 -5.00 -12.56 -6.67
CA THR A 388 -5.17 -11.71 -5.50
C THR A 388 -6.60 -11.15 -5.47
N ILE A 389 -7.12 -10.92 -4.24
CA ILE A 389 -8.43 -10.28 -4.07
C ILE A 389 -8.49 -8.96 -4.86
N HIS A 390 -7.48 -8.10 -4.71
CA HIS A 390 -7.43 -6.83 -5.43
C HIS A 390 -7.49 -6.98 -6.95
N ARG A 391 -6.77 -7.96 -7.52
CA ARG A 391 -6.79 -8.20 -8.96
C ARG A 391 -8.16 -8.68 -9.44
N ALA A 392 -8.79 -9.56 -8.67
CA ALA A 392 -10.12 -10.05 -8.99
C ALA A 392 -11.17 -8.92 -9.01
N LEU A 393 -11.07 -7.98 -8.07
CA LEU A 393 -11.95 -6.80 -8.00
C LEU A 393 -11.75 -5.81 -9.16
N MET A 394 -10.56 -5.78 -9.79
CA MET A 394 -10.26 -4.88 -10.91
C MET A 394 -10.67 -5.48 -12.27
N THR A 395 -10.39 -6.76 -12.50
CA THR A 395 -10.60 -7.39 -13.81
C THR A 395 -12.07 -7.64 -14.13
N ASP A 396 -12.88 -7.88 -13.13
CA ASP A 396 -14.32 -8.16 -13.36
C ASP A 396 -15.17 -6.85 -13.50
N GLY A 397 -14.57 -5.67 -13.24
CA GLY A 397 -15.25 -4.37 -13.38
C GLY A 397 -15.23 -3.78 -14.79
N GLU A 398 -14.42 -4.29 -15.71
CA GLU A 398 -14.30 -3.78 -17.09
C GLU A 398 -15.21 -4.49 -18.10
N GLU A 399 -15.73 -5.69 -17.80
CA GLU A 399 -16.75 -6.36 -18.61
C GLU A 399 -18.16 -6.02 -18.12
N GLU A 400 -19.09 -5.78 -19.03
CA GLU A 400 -20.48 -5.35 -18.77
C GLU A 400 -21.19 -6.22 -17.72
N GLY A 401 -21.14 -5.76 -16.46
CA GLY A 401 -21.82 -6.38 -15.31
C GLY A 401 -20.94 -6.35 -14.07
N ARG A 402 -21.17 -5.38 -13.18
CA ARG A 402 -20.51 -5.31 -11.88
C ARG A 402 -20.74 -6.60 -11.09
N GLY A 403 -19.64 -7.22 -10.60
CA GLY A 403 -19.69 -8.33 -9.66
C GLY A 403 -18.79 -9.50 -10.04
N LEU A 404 -18.28 -10.20 -9.02
CA LEU A 404 -17.54 -11.44 -9.18
C LEU A 404 -18.50 -12.56 -9.61
N HIS A 405 -18.47 -12.91 -10.91
CA HIS A 405 -19.30 -13.96 -11.48
C HIS A 405 -18.75 -15.36 -11.12
N ALA A 406 -18.94 -15.78 -9.86
CA ALA A 406 -18.62 -17.13 -9.42
C ALA A 406 -19.70 -17.63 -8.45
N ASP A 407 -19.94 -18.94 -8.47
CA ASP A 407 -20.88 -19.57 -7.55
C ASP A 407 -20.27 -19.87 -6.19
N ALA A 408 -18.93 -20.00 -6.16
CA ALA A 408 -18.16 -20.21 -4.93
C ALA A 408 -16.84 -19.45 -4.98
N ILE A 409 -16.53 -18.80 -3.87
CA ILE A 409 -15.28 -18.11 -3.66
C ILE A 409 -14.57 -18.73 -2.46
N ILE A 410 -13.30 -19.10 -2.63
CA ILE A 410 -12.46 -19.62 -1.55
C ILE A 410 -11.31 -18.65 -1.37
N VAL A 411 -11.19 -18.09 -0.19
CA VAL A 411 -10.14 -17.12 0.17
C VAL A 411 -9.20 -17.74 1.19
N ASP A 412 -7.95 -17.98 0.77
CA ASP A 412 -6.89 -18.49 1.66
C ASP A 412 -6.08 -17.33 2.29
N GLU A 413 -5.34 -17.61 3.36
CA GLU A 413 -4.56 -16.64 4.15
C GLU A 413 -5.42 -15.43 4.63
N PHE A 414 -6.65 -15.70 5.02
CA PHE A 414 -7.63 -14.65 5.37
C PHE A 414 -7.25 -13.84 6.61
N SER A 415 -6.30 -14.30 7.42
CA SER A 415 -5.75 -13.53 8.55
C SER A 415 -5.14 -12.17 8.13
N MET A 416 -4.79 -12.02 6.86
CA MET A 416 -4.24 -10.79 6.28
C MET A 416 -5.32 -9.84 5.72
N VAL A 417 -6.59 -10.27 5.67
CA VAL A 417 -7.70 -9.44 5.15
C VAL A 417 -8.15 -8.46 6.23
N ASP A 418 -8.06 -7.17 5.94
CA ASP A 418 -8.62 -6.11 6.80
C ASP A 418 -10.10 -5.86 6.52
N VAL A 419 -10.71 -4.97 7.30
CA VAL A 419 -12.14 -4.68 7.19
C VAL A 419 -12.50 -4.01 5.87
N GLN A 420 -11.65 -3.16 5.32
CA GLN A 420 -11.91 -2.50 4.05
C GLN A 420 -11.88 -3.50 2.89
N LEU A 421 -10.83 -4.34 2.84
CA LEU A 421 -10.71 -5.38 1.81
C LEU A 421 -11.82 -6.42 1.90
N LEU A 422 -12.27 -6.74 3.12
CA LEU A 422 -13.45 -7.58 3.34
C LEU A 422 -14.70 -6.93 2.76
N SER A 423 -14.94 -5.65 3.05
CA SER A 423 -16.08 -4.90 2.54
C SER A 423 -16.10 -4.83 1.02
N ASP A 424 -14.94 -4.54 0.43
CA ASP A 424 -14.78 -4.46 -1.03
C ASP A 424 -15.06 -5.83 -1.69
N LEU A 425 -14.50 -6.90 -1.14
CA LEU A 425 -14.76 -8.26 -1.61
C LEU A 425 -16.24 -8.62 -1.53
N LEU A 426 -16.86 -8.42 -0.36
CA LEU A 426 -18.27 -8.77 -0.13
C LEU A 426 -19.22 -7.94 -0.99
N GLY A 427 -18.85 -6.68 -1.30
CA GLY A 427 -19.63 -5.80 -2.18
C GLY A 427 -19.83 -6.35 -3.58
N GLU A 428 -18.83 -7.10 -4.09
CA GLU A 428 -18.85 -7.69 -5.44
C GLU A 428 -19.46 -9.11 -5.48
N LEU A 429 -19.73 -9.74 -4.33
CA LEU A 429 -20.31 -11.07 -4.29
C LEU A 429 -21.83 -11.02 -4.42
N ARG A 430 -22.40 -12.03 -5.07
CA ARG A 430 -23.85 -12.26 -5.05
C ARG A 430 -24.28 -12.82 -3.68
N ASP A 431 -25.51 -12.60 -3.27
CA ASP A 431 -26.02 -13.10 -1.98
C ASP A 431 -26.14 -14.65 -1.99
N ASP A 432 -26.33 -15.26 -3.16
CA ASP A 432 -26.42 -16.71 -3.34
C ASP A 432 -25.09 -17.40 -3.60
N ALA A 433 -23.97 -16.68 -3.65
CA ALA A 433 -22.65 -17.24 -3.78
C ALA A 433 -22.16 -17.89 -2.47
N LYS A 434 -21.34 -18.94 -2.57
CA LYS A 434 -20.66 -19.53 -1.40
C LYS A 434 -19.36 -18.82 -1.11
N LEU A 435 -19.11 -18.50 0.16
CA LEU A 435 -17.83 -17.94 0.63
C LEU A 435 -17.18 -18.90 1.63
N VAL A 436 -16.04 -19.45 1.26
CA VAL A 436 -15.21 -20.27 2.15
C VAL A 436 -13.99 -19.49 2.57
N ILE A 437 -13.93 -19.13 3.82
CA ILE A 437 -12.85 -18.38 4.46
C ILE A 437 -11.85 -19.39 5.04
N VAL A 438 -10.59 -19.35 4.56
CA VAL A 438 -9.52 -20.23 5.02
C VAL A 438 -8.40 -19.40 5.61
N GLY A 439 -7.93 -19.76 6.81
CA GLY A 439 -6.87 -18.99 7.47
C GLY A 439 -6.34 -19.63 8.74
N ASP A 440 -5.46 -18.92 9.39
CA ASP A 440 -4.89 -19.29 10.67
C ASP A 440 -5.10 -18.13 11.67
N ALA A 441 -6.02 -18.31 12.62
CA ALA A 441 -6.38 -17.30 13.59
C ALA A 441 -5.26 -16.99 14.61
N ASP A 442 -4.26 -17.87 14.72
CA ASP A 442 -3.15 -17.74 15.66
C ASP A 442 -1.95 -17.00 15.06
N GLN A 443 -1.95 -16.76 13.73
CA GLN A 443 -0.96 -15.91 13.06
C GLN A 443 -1.17 -14.42 13.36
N LEU A 444 -0.25 -13.60 12.89
CA LEU A 444 -0.39 -12.15 12.97
C LEU A 444 -1.65 -11.68 12.25
N PRO A 445 -2.42 -10.74 12.81
CA PRO A 445 -3.57 -10.14 12.15
C PRO A 445 -3.16 -9.30 10.93
N SER A 446 -4.15 -8.83 10.16
CA SER A 446 -3.97 -7.90 9.05
C SER A 446 -3.16 -6.66 9.46
N VAL A 447 -2.46 -6.03 8.52
CA VAL A 447 -1.80 -4.74 8.77
C VAL A 447 -2.83 -3.61 8.88
N GLY A 448 -3.88 -3.66 8.05
CA GLY A 448 -4.97 -2.68 8.07
C GLY A 448 -5.93 -2.81 9.26
N ALA A 449 -6.93 -1.94 9.29
CA ALA A 449 -7.87 -1.81 10.39
C ALA A 449 -8.80 -3.02 10.55
N GLY A 450 -9.18 -3.30 11.80
CA GLY A 450 -10.05 -4.38 12.19
C GLY A 450 -9.31 -5.71 12.39
N ASN A 451 -10.07 -6.73 12.75
CA ASN A 451 -9.60 -8.10 12.92
C ASN A 451 -10.62 -9.08 12.33
N ALA A 452 -10.86 -8.94 11.01
CA ALA A 452 -11.98 -9.57 10.31
C ALA A 452 -12.09 -11.07 10.58
N LEU A 453 -10.98 -11.83 10.48
CA LEU A 453 -11.01 -13.27 10.72
C LEU A 453 -11.42 -13.61 12.16
N ALA A 454 -10.81 -12.96 13.15
CA ALA A 454 -11.12 -13.23 14.55
C ALA A 454 -12.55 -12.81 14.92
N ASP A 455 -13.03 -11.68 14.40
CA ASP A 455 -14.39 -11.20 14.62
C ASP A 455 -15.43 -12.14 14.03
N ILE A 456 -15.20 -12.65 12.81
CA ILE A 456 -16.06 -13.64 12.14
C ILE A 456 -16.03 -14.98 12.93
N ILE A 457 -14.88 -15.45 13.39
CA ILE A 457 -14.77 -16.68 14.17
C ILE A 457 -15.53 -16.57 15.49
N ASN A 458 -15.44 -15.41 16.15
CA ASN A 458 -15.96 -15.23 17.51
C ASN A 458 -17.40 -14.72 17.55
N CYS A 459 -18.05 -14.42 16.41
CA CYS A 459 -19.45 -13.94 16.39
C CYS A 459 -20.48 -15.03 16.74
N GLY A 460 -20.11 -16.32 16.67
CA GLY A 460 -21.01 -17.42 16.99
C GLY A 460 -22.15 -17.65 15.97
N VAL A 461 -22.23 -16.84 14.91
CA VAL A 461 -23.28 -16.89 13.88
C VAL A 461 -22.81 -17.70 12.66
N ILE A 462 -21.58 -17.50 12.24
CA ILE A 462 -20.99 -18.13 11.05
C ILE A 462 -20.39 -19.48 11.44
N PRO A 463 -20.66 -20.56 10.67
CA PRO A 463 -20.07 -21.88 10.92
C PRO A 463 -18.54 -21.87 10.84
N VAL A 464 -17.89 -22.35 11.90
CA VAL A 464 -16.43 -22.40 12.03
C VAL A 464 -15.96 -23.84 12.23
N ALA A 465 -15.11 -24.33 11.34
CA ALA A 465 -14.42 -25.60 11.49
C ALA A 465 -12.98 -25.32 11.97
N LYS A 466 -12.68 -25.68 13.21
CA LYS A 466 -11.35 -25.54 13.80
C LYS A 466 -10.58 -26.86 13.68
N LEU A 467 -9.46 -26.82 12.92
CA LEU A 467 -8.58 -27.98 12.71
C LEU A 467 -7.49 -27.95 13.75
N THR A 468 -7.50 -28.96 14.64
CA THR A 468 -6.55 -29.03 15.77
C THR A 468 -5.45 -30.07 15.57
N ARG A 469 -5.67 -31.07 14.69
CA ARG A 469 -4.73 -32.16 14.47
C ARG A 469 -3.75 -31.91 13.32
N ILE A 470 -2.53 -32.41 13.49
CA ILE A 470 -1.42 -32.31 12.53
C ILE A 470 -1.37 -33.59 11.70
N TYR A 471 -1.35 -33.47 10.35
CA TYR A 471 -1.44 -34.62 9.40
C TYR A 471 -0.30 -34.70 8.39
N ARG A 472 0.79 -33.96 8.55
CA ARG A 472 1.91 -34.11 7.63
C ARG A 472 2.51 -35.50 7.78
N GLN A 473 2.73 -36.22 6.67
CA GLN A 473 3.31 -37.58 6.58
C GLN A 473 4.66 -37.75 7.27
N SER A 474 5.30 -36.68 7.71
CA SER A 474 6.42 -36.75 8.64
C SER A 474 5.88 -36.46 10.05
N GLU A 475 5.46 -37.49 10.75
CA GLU A 475 5.19 -37.46 12.23
C GLU A 475 6.37 -36.91 13.06
N ARG A 476 7.41 -36.35 12.44
CA ARG A 476 8.67 -35.90 13.03
C ARG A 476 9.16 -34.53 12.57
N GLY A 477 8.37 -33.73 11.91
CA GLY A 477 8.78 -32.36 11.58
C GLY A 477 8.86 -31.48 12.84
N SER A 478 10.07 -31.24 13.33
CA SER A 478 10.29 -30.45 14.55
C SER A 478 9.79 -29.01 14.40
N ILE A 479 9.78 -28.46 13.19
CA ILE A 479 9.20 -27.13 12.91
C ILE A 479 7.74 -27.08 13.32
N ILE A 480 6.92 -28.03 12.89
CA ILE A 480 5.47 -28.06 13.15
C ILE A 480 5.21 -28.29 14.64
N VAL A 481 5.88 -29.26 15.23
CA VAL A 481 5.75 -29.56 16.65
C VAL A 481 6.11 -28.33 17.50
N ASN A 482 7.24 -27.69 17.20
CA ASN A 482 7.67 -26.50 17.93
C ASN A 482 6.77 -25.28 17.66
N ALA A 483 6.21 -25.12 16.48
CA ALA A 483 5.21 -24.09 16.21
C ALA A 483 3.97 -24.27 17.09
N HIS A 484 3.45 -25.50 17.22
CA HIS A 484 2.32 -25.77 18.10
C HIS A 484 2.64 -25.57 19.58
N ARG A 485 3.85 -25.98 20.05
CA ARG A 485 4.29 -25.69 21.42
C ARG A 485 4.34 -24.19 21.69
N ILE A 486 4.96 -23.42 20.76
CA ILE A 486 4.98 -21.95 20.85
C ILE A 486 3.57 -21.40 20.96
N ASN A 487 2.65 -21.85 20.09
CA ASN A 487 1.27 -21.40 20.08
C ASN A 487 0.53 -21.72 21.40
N ALA A 488 0.77 -22.90 21.96
CA ALA A 488 0.25 -23.31 23.28
C ALA A 488 0.88 -22.54 24.46
N GLY A 489 1.92 -21.72 24.21
CA GLY A 489 2.65 -21.04 25.29
C GLY A 489 3.70 -21.90 25.96
N GLU A 490 4.06 -23.02 25.34
CA GLU A 490 5.10 -23.96 25.80
C GLU A 490 6.42 -23.66 25.09
N MET A 491 7.52 -23.84 25.80
CA MET A 491 8.85 -23.70 25.21
C MET A 491 9.04 -24.70 24.07
N PRO A 492 9.51 -24.22 22.88
CA PRO A 492 9.95 -25.13 21.83
C PRO A 492 11.12 -26.01 22.33
N ASP A 493 11.30 -27.16 21.71
CA ASP A 493 12.49 -27.97 21.95
C ASP A 493 13.71 -27.28 21.30
N LEU A 494 14.60 -26.78 22.13
CA LEU A 494 15.81 -26.07 21.72
C LEU A 494 17.04 -27.03 21.65
N GLY A 495 16.84 -28.31 21.84
CA GLY A 495 17.86 -29.31 21.65
C GLY A 495 18.17 -29.53 20.17
N ASN A 496 19.45 -29.42 19.77
CA ASN A 496 19.89 -29.63 18.40
C ASN A 496 20.06 -31.12 18.05
N GLY A 497 19.04 -31.92 18.36
CA GLY A 497 19.06 -33.38 18.19
C GLY A 497 18.93 -33.92 16.77
N GLY A 498 19.04 -33.05 15.76
CA GLY A 498 18.81 -33.35 14.35
C GLY A 498 17.38 -33.09 13.94
N GLY A 499 17.16 -32.78 12.65
CA GLY A 499 15.86 -32.47 12.11
C GLY A 499 15.84 -31.17 11.31
N ASP A 500 14.71 -30.50 11.35
CA ASP A 500 14.41 -29.30 10.57
C ASP A 500 14.29 -28.02 11.42
N PHE A 501 14.51 -28.11 12.75
CA PHE A 501 14.45 -26.99 13.68
C PHE A 501 15.70 -26.93 14.56
N PHE A 502 16.37 -25.77 14.59
CA PHE A 502 17.62 -25.56 15.33
C PHE A 502 17.58 -24.29 16.16
N PHE A 503 18.30 -24.33 17.29
CA PHE A 503 18.55 -23.17 18.13
C PHE A 503 20.06 -22.92 18.22
N ILE A 504 20.48 -21.68 17.96
CA ILE A 504 21.87 -21.25 18.07
C ILE A 504 21.97 -20.15 19.11
N ARG A 505 22.68 -20.43 20.19
CA ARG A 505 22.85 -19.49 21.29
C ARG A 505 23.69 -18.29 20.87
N SER A 506 23.22 -17.09 21.21
CA SER A 506 23.90 -15.82 21.00
C SER A 506 23.58 -14.88 22.17
N GLU A 507 24.59 -14.35 22.83
CA GLU A 507 24.42 -13.55 24.05
C GLU A 507 24.10 -12.08 23.74
N THR A 508 24.61 -11.55 22.64
CA THR A 508 24.42 -10.14 22.26
C THR A 508 23.73 -9.98 20.90
N ALA A 509 23.12 -8.83 20.64
CA ALA A 509 22.54 -8.51 19.36
C ALA A 509 23.60 -8.47 18.23
N ALA A 510 24.81 -8.01 18.54
CA ALA A 510 25.92 -7.97 17.60
C ALA A 510 26.38 -9.39 17.22
N ASP A 511 26.47 -10.30 18.18
CA ASP A 511 26.82 -11.70 17.90
C ASP A 511 25.71 -12.42 17.15
N SER A 512 24.45 -12.13 17.49
CA SER A 512 23.29 -12.65 16.76
C SER A 512 23.34 -12.22 15.29
N ALA A 513 23.69 -10.97 15.02
CA ALA A 513 23.84 -10.47 13.65
C ALA A 513 24.98 -11.19 12.88
N LYS A 514 26.16 -11.34 13.50
CA LYS A 514 27.31 -12.05 12.90
C LYS A 514 26.98 -13.51 12.61
N LEU A 515 26.38 -14.22 13.57
CA LEU A 515 25.96 -15.60 13.43
C LEU A 515 24.89 -15.76 12.33
N THR A 516 23.93 -14.84 12.26
CA THR A 516 22.92 -14.81 11.19
C THR A 516 23.57 -14.70 9.83
N VAL A 517 24.55 -13.80 9.66
CA VAL A 517 25.28 -13.66 8.40
C VAL A 517 26.04 -14.94 8.05
N ASP A 518 26.80 -15.52 9.00
CA ASP A 518 27.55 -16.75 8.77
C ASP A 518 26.64 -17.93 8.40
N LEU A 519 25.48 -18.05 9.08
CA LEU A 519 24.47 -19.05 8.76
C LEU A 519 23.98 -18.93 7.33
N VAL A 520 23.52 -17.73 6.92
CA VAL A 520 22.91 -17.51 5.61
C VAL A 520 23.93 -17.62 4.49
N THR A 521 25.18 -17.18 4.70
CA THR A 521 26.18 -17.12 3.62
C THR A 521 27.03 -18.37 3.48
N ARG A 522 27.18 -19.15 4.57
CA ARG A 522 28.11 -20.30 4.60
C ARG A 522 27.48 -21.61 5.02
N ARG A 523 26.88 -21.67 6.25
CA ARG A 523 26.51 -22.95 6.83
C ARG A 523 25.26 -23.55 6.19
N LEU A 524 24.17 -22.77 6.09
CA LEU A 524 22.89 -23.27 5.63
C LEU A 524 22.86 -23.56 4.12
N PRO A 525 23.50 -22.78 3.24
CA PRO A 525 23.62 -23.15 1.83
C PRO A 525 24.24 -24.54 1.63
N GLY A 526 25.32 -24.83 2.35
CA GLY A 526 25.95 -26.15 2.32
C GLY A 526 25.09 -27.26 2.90
N TYR A 527 24.33 -26.98 3.96
CA TYR A 527 23.46 -27.96 4.63
C TYR A 527 22.21 -28.32 3.79
N LEU A 528 21.59 -27.31 3.17
CA LEU A 528 20.38 -27.48 2.36
C LEU A 528 20.65 -27.76 0.88
N GLY A 529 21.91 -27.61 0.42
CA GLY A 529 22.24 -27.71 -1.01
C GLY A 529 21.57 -26.60 -1.85
N CYS A 530 21.42 -25.41 -1.28
CA CYS A 530 20.76 -24.28 -1.93
C CYS A 530 21.65 -23.04 -1.96
N THR A 531 21.23 -22.02 -2.70
CA THR A 531 21.92 -20.72 -2.71
C THR A 531 21.40 -19.81 -1.59
N PRO A 532 22.19 -18.81 -1.12
CA PRO A 532 21.79 -17.89 -0.06
C PRO A 532 20.47 -17.15 -0.34
N GLU A 533 20.14 -16.91 -1.60
CA GLU A 533 18.92 -16.20 -2.03
C GLU A 533 17.64 -16.98 -1.68
N LYS A 534 17.72 -18.33 -1.56
CA LYS A 534 16.59 -19.18 -1.17
C LYS A 534 16.32 -19.17 0.34
N LEU A 535 17.27 -18.63 1.11
CA LEU A 535 17.12 -18.46 2.54
C LEU A 535 16.49 -17.10 2.85
N GLN A 536 15.79 -17.00 3.98
CA GLN A 536 15.18 -15.76 4.42
C GLN A 536 15.48 -15.49 5.89
N VAL A 537 15.96 -14.28 6.18
CA VAL A 537 16.06 -13.80 7.55
C VAL A 537 14.76 -13.10 7.92
N LEU A 538 14.11 -13.53 9.00
CA LEU A 538 12.87 -12.95 9.52
C LEU A 538 13.13 -12.24 10.83
N CYS A 539 13.16 -10.91 10.79
CA CYS A 539 13.46 -10.07 11.94
C CYS A 539 12.18 -9.68 12.69
N PRO A 540 12.15 -9.80 14.02
CA PRO A 540 11.10 -9.20 14.84
C PRO A 540 11.04 -7.68 14.71
N MET A 541 12.20 -7.02 14.53
CA MET A 541 12.32 -5.56 14.48
C MET A 541 12.98 -5.05 13.21
N LYS A 542 12.62 -3.83 12.81
CA LYS A 542 13.22 -3.14 11.66
C LYS A 542 14.60 -2.56 11.99
N SER A 543 14.75 -1.97 13.17
CA SER A 543 15.95 -1.27 13.63
C SER A 543 16.73 -2.08 14.68
N GLY A 544 17.97 -1.68 14.97
CA GLY A 544 18.87 -2.34 15.90
C GLY A 544 19.92 -3.21 15.22
N GLU A 545 20.90 -3.72 16.01
CA GLU A 545 22.05 -4.49 15.48
C GLU A 545 21.63 -5.79 14.78
N ALA A 546 20.66 -6.53 15.34
CA ALA A 546 20.04 -7.70 14.72
C ALA A 546 18.70 -7.36 14.02
N GLY A 547 18.46 -6.09 13.70
CA GLY A 547 17.30 -5.62 12.98
C GLY A 547 17.45 -5.75 11.46
N CYS A 548 16.32 -5.72 10.79
CA CYS A 548 16.20 -5.88 9.34
C CYS A 548 17.15 -4.97 8.54
N ASN A 549 17.22 -3.67 8.89
CA ASN A 549 18.02 -2.70 8.15
C ASN A 549 19.52 -3.03 8.21
N ASN A 550 20.03 -3.32 9.41
CA ASN A 550 21.45 -3.66 9.59
C ASN A 550 21.79 -5.02 8.97
N LEU A 551 20.92 -6.02 9.13
CA LEU A 551 21.14 -7.34 8.55
C LEU A 551 21.12 -7.31 7.02
N ASN A 552 20.26 -6.51 6.39
CA ASN A 552 20.31 -6.29 4.93
C ASN A 552 21.65 -5.73 4.48
N ARG A 553 22.19 -4.73 5.20
CA ARG A 553 23.51 -4.13 4.88
C ARG A 553 24.63 -5.16 5.04
N LEU A 554 24.62 -5.94 6.12
CA LEU A 554 25.65 -6.95 6.40
C LEU A 554 25.59 -8.12 5.40
N LEU A 555 24.40 -8.65 5.11
CA LEU A 555 24.19 -9.75 4.18
C LEU A 555 24.54 -9.34 2.76
N ARG A 556 24.10 -8.16 2.31
CA ARG A 556 24.48 -7.59 1.01
C ARG A 556 26.02 -7.51 0.89
N GLY A 557 26.67 -6.96 1.91
CA GLY A 557 28.13 -6.86 1.93
C GLY A 557 28.86 -8.21 1.88
N ALA A 558 28.27 -9.25 2.46
CA ALA A 558 28.83 -10.60 2.46
C ALA A 558 28.56 -11.39 1.17
N ILE A 559 27.40 -11.15 0.52
CA ILE A 559 26.95 -11.88 -0.68
C ILE A 559 27.44 -11.18 -1.96
N ILE A 560 27.19 -9.88 -2.09
CA ILE A 560 27.54 -9.10 -3.29
C ILE A 560 28.95 -8.51 -3.20
N GLY A 561 29.40 -8.16 -1.99
CA GLY A 561 30.72 -7.55 -1.80
C GLY A 561 30.78 -6.10 -2.30
N ARG A 562 31.77 -5.81 -3.15
CA ARG A 562 31.94 -4.51 -3.82
C ARG A 562 31.54 -4.64 -5.28
N PRO A 563 30.32 -4.24 -5.65
CA PRO A 563 29.85 -4.33 -7.03
C PRO A 563 30.56 -3.31 -7.92
N GLU A 564 30.77 -3.65 -9.20
CA GLU A 564 31.31 -2.73 -10.20
C GLU A 564 30.33 -1.62 -10.58
N LYS A 565 29.02 -1.94 -10.53
CA LYS A 565 27.94 -1.01 -10.85
C LYS A 565 26.88 -1.07 -9.78
N GLU A 566 26.44 0.08 -9.33
CA GLU A 566 25.31 0.20 -8.41
C GLU A 566 24.52 1.49 -8.66
N VAL A 567 23.26 1.48 -8.25
CA VAL A 567 22.34 2.64 -8.26
C VAL A 567 21.90 2.91 -6.84
N THR A 568 22.09 4.13 -6.36
CA THR A 568 21.70 4.55 -5.02
C THR A 568 20.32 5.21 -5.07
N VAL A 569 19.44 4.82 -4.16
CA VAL A 569 18.08 5.34 -3.98
C VAL A 569 17.87 5.62 -2.49
N GLY A 570 17.83 6.88 -2.09
CA GLY A 570 17.82 7.26 -0.68
C GLY A 570 19.04 6.71 0.06
N ASP A 571 18.81 5.99 1.16
CA ASP A 571 19.84 5.36 1.99
C ASP A 571 20.25 3.95 1.52
N SER A 572 19.67 3.46 0.42
CA SER A 572 19.93 2.10 -0.08
C SER A 572 20.63 2.14 -1.44
N SER A 573 21.55 1.20 -1.67
CA SER A 573 22.17 0.98 -2.97
C SER A 573 21.81 -0.40 -3.50
N PHE A 574 21.62 -0.51 -4.82
CA PHE A 574 21.23 -1.73 -5.53
C PHE A 574 22.23 -2.07 -6.61
N ALA A 575 22.59 -3.35 -6.69
CA ALA A 575 23.52 -3.90 -7.67
C ALA A 575 22.97 -5.21 -8.28
N PRO A 576 23.46 -5.65 -9.43
CA PRO A 576 23.10 -6.95 -9.97
C PRO A 576 23.32 -8.07 -8.95
N GLY A 577 22.34 -8.97 -8.82
CA GLY A 577 22.34 -10.04 -7.81
C GLY A 577 21.72 -9.68 -6.47
N ASP A 578 21.41 -8.40 -6.20
CA ASP A 578 20.73 -8.02 -4.96
C ASP A 578 19.31 -8.61 -4.89
N LYS A 579 19.00 -9.23 -3.75
CA LYS A 579 17.66 -9.69 -3.42
C LYS A 579 16.79 -8.52 -2.98
N VAL A 580 15.69 -8.30 -3.68
CA VAL A 580 14.82 -7.15 -3.48
C VAL A 580 13.36 -7.54 -3.32
N MET A 581 12.57 -6.62 -2.75
CA MET A 581 11.12 -6.74 -2.60
C MET A 581 10.45 -5.42 -2.97
N HIS A 582 9.31 -5.50 -3.66
CA HIS A 582 8.43 -4.36 -3.91
C HIS A 582 7.61 -4.05 -2.66
N THR A 583 7.42 -2.77 -2.34
CA THR A 583 6.93 -2.36 -1.01
C THR A 583 5.52 -1.83 -0.97
N ILE A 584 4.91 -1.54 -2.13
CA ILE A 584 3.56 -1.00 -2.28
C ILE A 584 2.84 -1.70 -3.46
N ASN A 585 1.53 -1.51 -3.61
CA ASN A 585 0.84 -1.94 -4.82
C ASN A 585 0.96 -0.85 -5.89
N ASN A 586 1.58 -1.17 -7.04
CA ASN A 586 1.67 -0.28 -8.20
C ASN A 586 1.06 -0.97 -9.42
N TYR A 587 -0.17 -0.59 -9.74
CA TYR A 587 -0.96 -1.18 -10.82
C TYR A 587 -0.52 -0.74 -12.21
N ASN A 588 0.22 0.35 -12.33
CA ASN A 588 0.66 0.95 -13.59
C ASN A 588 2.06 0.53 -14.00
N LEU A 589 2.82 -0.11 -13.10
CA LEU A 589 4.19 -0.50 -13.36
C LEU A 589 4.22 -1.66 -14.36
N GLU A 590 4.84 -1.41 -15.52
CA GLU A 590 4.89 -2.38 -16.62
C GLU A 590 5.86 -3.52 -16.34
N TRP A 591 5.48 -4.71 -16.77
CA TRP A 591 6.34 -5.89 -16.74
C TRP A 591 6.33 -6.63 -18.09
N ARG A 592 7.40 -7.41 -18.33
CA ARG A 592 7.56 -8.29 -19.48
C ARG A 592 7.94 -9.69 -19.02
N ARG A 593 7.41 -10.70 -19.71
CA ARG A 593 7.70 -12.11 -19.41
C ARG A 593 7.55 -12.96 -20.68
N GLY A 594 8.68 -13.51 -21.21
CA GLY A 594 8.64 -14.48 -22.31
C GLY A 594 7.81 -14.06 -23.53
N GLY A 595 7.82 -12.77 -23.91
CA GLY A 595 7.03 -12.22 -25.02
C GLY A 595 5.64 -11.71 -24.62
N ALA A 596 5.15 -12.00 -23.43
CA ALA A 596 3.97 -11.35 -22.83
C ALA A 596 4.36 -10.06 -22.11
N SER A 597 3.46 -9.11 -22.06
CA SER A 597 3.58 -7.88 -21.27
C SER A 597 2.29 -7.58 -20.55
N GLY A 598 2.36 -6.83 -19.47
CA GLY A 598 1.22 -6.40 -18.70
C GLY A 598 1.63 -5.35 -17.68
N THR A 599 0.70 -4.96 -16.82
CA THR A 599 0.91 -3.99 -15.75
C THR A 599 0.63 -4.63 -14.39
N GLY A 600 1.15 -4.00 -13.33
CA GLY A 600 0.93 -4.37 -11.94
C GLY A 600 2.08 -5.14 -11.30
N VAL A 601 2.65 -4.52 -10.26
CA VAL A 601 3.61 -5.12 -9.32
C VAL A 601 3.11 -4.83 -7.92
N PHE A 602 3.12 -5.85 -7.06
CA PHE A 602 2.39 -5.78 -5.80
C PHE A 602 3.30 -5.83 -4.58
N ASN A 603 2.83 -5.28 -3.47
CA ASN A 603 3.53 -5.32 -2.20
C ASN A 603 3.85 -6.78 -1.80
N GLY A 604 5.12 -7.03 -1.50
CA GLY A 604 5.62 -8.36 -1.18
C GLY A 604 6.17 -9.15 -2.36
N ASP A 605 5.99 -8.70 -3.61
CA ASP A 605 6.65 -9.33 -4.76
C ASP A 605 8.17 -9.27 -4.57
N SER A 606 8.84 -10.41 -4.71
CA SER A 606 10.30 -10.52 -4.55
C SER A 606 10.97 -10.95 -5.83
N GLY A 607 12.19 -10.49 -5.99
CA GLY A 607 13.02 -10.82 -7.14
C GLY A 607 14.48 -10.52 -6.88
N ILE A 608 15.25 -10.70 -7.93
CA ILE A 608 16.69 -10.40 -7.95
C ILE A 608 16.93 -9.25 -8.94
N VAL A 609 17.80 -8.32 -8.59
CA VAL A 609 18.24 -7.29 -9.52
C VAL A 609 19.04 -7.95 -10.63
N ALA A 610 18.47 -7.96 -11.84
CA ALA A 610 19.11 -8.53 -13.01
C ALA A 610 20.19 -7.60 -13.59
N GLU A 611 19.91 -6.30 -13.65
CA GLU A 611 20.77 -5.27 -14.21
C GLU A 611 20.56 -3.93 -13.52
N VAL A 612 21.61 -3.14 -13.43
CA VAL A 612 21.49 -1.71 -13.08
C VAL A 612 22.15 -0.86 -14.17
N ARG A 613 21.57 0.30 -14.44
CA ARG A 613 22.09 1.28 -15.39
C ARG A 613 22.38 2.59 -14.66
N PRO A 614 23.61 2.78 -14.16
CA PRO A 614 23.97 3.96 -13.37
C PRO A 614 23.71 5.28 -14.12
N ASP A 615 23.88 5.27 -15.45
CA ASP A 615 23.73 6.46 -16.29
C ASP A 615 22.29 7.00 -16.31
N SER A 616 21.28 6.12 -16.39
CA SER A 616 19.88 6.47 -16.34
C SER A 616 19.27 6.33 -14.94
N GLY A 617 20.01 5.71 -14.02
CA GLY A 617 19.53 5.37 -12.69
C GLY A 617 18.48 4.25 -12.69
N GLU A 618 18.34 3.49 -13.77
CA GLU A 618 17.37 2.40 -13.87
C GLU A 618 17.85 1.16 -13.11
N ILE A 619 16.88 0.45 -12.50
CA ILE A 619 17.06 -0.84 -11.84
C ILE A 619 16.13 -1.85 -12.52
N ILE A 620 16.68 -2.92 -13.07
CA ILE A 620 15.90 -3.99 -13.71
C ILE A 620 15.82 -5.15 -12.74
N VAL A 621 14.61 -5.56 -12.39
CA VAL A 621 14.34 -6.66 -11.45
C VAL A 621 13.69 -7.81 -12.17
N GLU A 622 14.24 -9.01 -11.99
CA GLU A 622 13.59 -10.27 -12.36
C GLU A 622 12.89 -10.84 -11.12
N TYR A 623 11.58 -10.93 -11.19
CA TYR A 623 10.74 -11.45 -10.10
C TYR A 623 10.69 -12.97 -10.09
N ASP A 624 10.33 -13.56 -8.94
CA ASP A 624 10.24 -15.03 -8.72
C ASP A 624 9.29 -15.74 -9.71
N ASP A 625 8.40 -15.02 -10.37
CA ASP A 625 7.48 -15.52 -11.41
C ASP A 625 8.00 -15.30 -12.84
N GLY A 626 9.20 -14.78 -13.01
CA GLY A 626 9.85 -14.51 -14.29
C GLY A 626 9.43 -13.21 -14.96
N ARG A 627 8.69 -12.32 -14.27
CA ARG A 627 8.43 -10.97 -14.76
C ARG A 627 9.70 -10.12 -14.65
N LEU A 628 10.02 -9.40 -15.73
CA LEU A 628 11.07 -8.38 -15.76
C LEU A 628 10.42 -7.00 -15.67
N VAL A 629 10.86 -6.21 -14.71
CA VAL A 629 10.34 -4.87 -14.42
C VAL A 629 11.49 -3.86 -14.42
N ILE A 630 11.26 -2.71 -15.06
CA ILE A 630 12.23 -1.59 -15.10
C ILE A 630 11.77 -0.51 -14.14
N TYR A 631 12.56 -0.24 -13.13
CA TYR A 631 12.33 0.82 -12.15
C TYR A 631 13.10 2.08 -12.55
N SER A 632 12.40 3.17 -12.74
CA SER A 632 12.95 4.47 -13.09
C SER A 632 12.31 5.59 -12.26
N GLY A 633 12.91 6.76 -12.21
CA GLY A 633 12.33 7.92 -11.54
C GLY A 633 11.96 7.65 -10.08
N GLU A 634 10.72 7.94 -9.71
CA GLU A 634 10.18 7.76 -8.35
C GLU A 634 9.89 6.29 -8.01
N ASP A 635 9.62 5.44 -9.00
CA ASP A 635 9.28 4.03 -8.77
C ASP A 635 10.40 3.27 -8.05
N ARG A 636 11.65 3.71 -8.19
CA ARG A 636 12.81 3.12 -7.50
C ARG A 636 12.67 3.13 -5.98
N SER A 637 11.95 4.11 -5.42
CA SER A 637 11.68 4.21 -3.99
C SER A 637 10.76 3.10 -3.47
N GLN A 638 10.09 2.39 -4.37
CA GLN A 638 9.21 1.27 -4.07
C GLN A 638 9.98 -0.05 -3.88
N LEU A 639 11.30 -0.06 -4.12
CA LEU A 639 12.16 -1.22 -3.89
C LEU A 639 12.86 -1.14 -2.53
N MET A 640 13.02 -2.30 -1.90
CA MET A 640 13.88 -2.49 -0.73
C MET A 640 14.73 -3.74 -0.88
N LEU A 641 15.89 -3.76 -0.20
CA LEU A 641 16.67 -4.98 -0.04
C LEU A 641 15.87 -6.01 0.79
N ALA A 642 15.93 -7.28 0.42
CA ALA A 642 15.06 -8.32 0.97
C ALA A 642 15.82 -9.58 1.45
N TYR A 643 17.11 -9.50 1.75
CA TYR A 643 17.83 -10.57 2.43
C TYR A 643 17.29 -10.82 3.84
N ALA A 644 16.96 -9.74 4.54
CA ALA A 644 16.25 -9.71 5.80
C ALA A 644 14.97 -8.88 5.68
N ILE A 645 13.85 -9.42 6.13
CA ILE A 645 12.56 -8.72 6.16
C ILE A 645 11.95 -8.85 7.56
N THR A 646 10.99 -7.99 7.88
CA THR A 646 10.23 -8.16 9.11
C THR A 646 9.27 -9.35 9.00
N VAL A 647 8.95 -9.99 10.13
CA VAL A 647 8.00 -11.11 10.15
C VAL A 647 6.65 -10.71 9.52
N HIS A 648 6.18 -9.48 9.73
CA HIS A 648 4.95 -8.97 9.10
C HIS A 648 5.01 -9.02 7.55
N LYS A 649 6.16 -8.67 6.97
CA LYS A 649 6.36 -8.72 5.51
C LYS A 649 6.52 -10.13 4.95
N SER A 650 6.67 -11.16 5.80
CA SER A 650 6.72 -12.56 5.39
C SER A 650 5.37 -13.25 5.35
N GLN A 651 4.30 -12.59 5.81
CA GLN A 651 2.96 -13.16 5.77
C GLN A 651 2.58 -13.56 4.33
N GLY A 652 1.85 -14.68 4.18
CA GLY A 652 1.50 -15.26 2.88
C GLY A 652 2.68 -15.89 2.11
N SER A 653 3.91 -15.85 2.65
CA SER A 653 5.11 -16.44 2.03
C SER A 653 5.62 -17.62 2.81
N GLU A 654 6.30 -18.56 2.13
CA GLU A 654 7.06 -19.64 2.75
C GLU A 654 8.45 -19.71 2.09
N TYR A 655 9.45 -20.15 2.86
CA TYR A 655 10.85 -20.18 2.43
C TYR A 655 11.48 -21.53 2.71
N GLU A 656 12.44 -21.95 1.88
CA GLU A 656 13.17 -23.20 2.06
C GLU A 656 13.84 -23.29 3.43
N GLY A 657 14.49 -22.20 3.85
CA GLY A 657 15.09 -22.06 5.17
C GLY A 657 14.88 -20.66 5.74
N VAL A 658 14.57 -20.60 7.03
CA VAL A 658 14.31 -19.36 7.76
C VAL A 658 15.31 -19.23 8.92
N VAL A 659 15.90 -18.03 9.05
CA VAL A 659 16.73 -17.67 10.22
C VAL A 659 16.03 -16.53 10.97
N ILE A 660 15.82 -16.75 12.28
CA ILE A 660 15.04 -15.84 13.14
C ILE A 660 15.96 -15.31 14.25
N PRO A 661 16.53 -14.10 14.12
CA PRO A 661 17.31 -13.49 15.19
C PRO A 661 16.40 -12.96 16.31
N VAL A 662 16.52 -13.55 17.49
CA VAL A 662 15.74 -13.21 18.69
C VAL A 662 16.68 -12.59 19.74
N SER A 663 17.06 -11.33 19.53
CA SER A 663 18.08 -10.64 20.36
C SER A 663 17.50 -9.68 21.41
N GLY A 664 16.22 -9.79 21.72
CA GLY A 664 15.50 -8.88 22.61
C GLY A 664 14.81 -7.75 21.85
N GLY A 665 14.02 -6.97 22.54
CA GLY A 665 13.24 -5.85 21.97
C GLY A 665 12.11 -5.40 22.87
N ALA A 666 11.30 -4.44 22.39
CA ALA A 666 10.15 -3.96 23.12
C ALA A 666 9.11 -5.08 23.34
N PRO A 667 8.58 -5.25 24.57
CA PRO A 667 7.61 -6.30 24.87
C PRO A 667 6.38 -6.30 23.97
N LEU A 668 5.95 -5.13 23.50
CA LEU A 668 4.81 -4.96 22.59
C LEU A 668 5.02 -5.61 21.22
N ILE A 669 6.28 -5.82 20.81
CA ILE A 669 6.64 -6.41 19.52
C ILE A 669 7.03 -7.88 19.69
N MET A 670 7.75 -8.21 20.78
CA MET A 670 8.28 -9.55 21.04
C MET A 670 7.18 -10.47 21.59
N THR A 671 6.23 -10.83 20.72
CA THR A 671 5.03 -11.61 21.09
C THR A 671 5.10 -13.05 20.62
N ARG A 672 4.28 -13.91 21.22
CA ARG A 672 4.10 -15.31 20.86
C ARG A 672 3.70 -15.47 19.39
N ASN A 673 2.69 -14.73 18.95
CA ASN A 673 2.17 -14.81 17.58
C ASN A 673 3.22 -14.40 16.54
N LEU A 674 4.10 -13.45 16.88
CA LEU A 674 5.20 -13.06 15.99
C LEU A 674 6.19 -14.22 15.81
N LEU A 675 6.59 -14.89 16.91
CA LEU A 675 7.50 -16.04 16.85
C LEU A 675 6.85 -17.22 16.13
N TYR A 676 5.59 -17.51 16.46
CA TYR A 676 4.79 -18.53 15.78
C TYR A 676 4.72 -18.29 14.26
N THR A 677 4.35 -17.08 13.86
CA THR A 677 4.29 -16.70 12.43
C THR A 677 5.65 -16.86 11.76
N ALA A 678 6.75 -16.45 12.41
CA ALA A 678 8.09 -16.58 11.84
C ALA A 678 8.50 -18.05 11.63
N VAL A 679 8.27 -18.91 12.63
CA VAL A 679 8.59 -20.34 12.54
C VAL A 679 7.77 -21.03 11.46
N THR A 680 6.48 -20.69 11.35
CA THR A 680 5.57 -21.30 10.36
C THR A 680 5.86 -20.89 8.91
N ARG A 681 6.76 -19.93 8.68
CA ARG A 681 7.23 -19.56 7.31
C ARG A 681 8.29 -20.51 6.76
N ALA A 682 8.86 -21.40 7.59
CA ALA A 682 9.87 -22.34 7.19
C ALA A 682 9.26 -23.60 6.56
N LYS A 683 9.76 -24.01 5.38
CA LYS A 683 9.39 -25.28 4.73
C LYS A 683 10.25 -26.43 5.22
N ASN A 684 11.57 -26.29 5.12
CA ASN A 684 12.54 -27.37 5.33
C ASN A 684 13.45 -27.12 6.52
N LEU A 685 13.64 -25.85 6.92
CA LEU A 685 14.55 -25.51 8.01
C LEU A 685 14.17 -24.22 8.71
N ALA A 686 14.06 -24.28 10.04
CA ALA A 686 13.95 -23.10 10.90
C ALA A 686 15.13 -23.03 11.87
N VAL A 687 15.79 -21.87 11.95
CA VAL A 687 16.89 -21.62 12.89
C VAL A 687 16.59 -20.39 13.72
N ILE A 688 16.49 -20.55 15.03
CA ILE A 688 16.39 -19.43 15.97
C ILE A 688 17.80 -19.07 16.46
N VAL A 689 18.16 -17.78 16.42
CA VAL A 689 19.46 -17.27 16.91
C VAL A 689 19.20 -16.30 18.06
N GLY A 690 19.67 -16.61 19.27
CA GLY A 690 19.44 -15.72 20.43
C GLY A 690 19.68 -16.41 21.77
N THR A 691 19.05 -15.90 22.83
CA THR A 691 19.07 -16.51 24.16
C THR A 691 17.78 -17.27 24.43
N GLU A 692 17.87 -18.35 25.21
CA GLU A 692 16.68 -19.09 25.68
C GLU A 692 15.71 -18.19 26.45
N GLU A 693 16.25 -17.21 27.20
CA GLU A 693 15.44 -16.24 27.92
C GLU A 693 14.58 -15.37 27.00
N ASN A 694 15.14 -14.90 25.88
CA ASN A 694 14.39 -14.10 24.91
C ASN A 694 13.31 -14.94 24.21
N VAL A 695 13.60 -16.20 23.87
CA VAL A 695 12.61 -17.13 23.32
C VAL A 695 11.51 -17.38 24.37
N ALA A 696 11.86 -17.67 25.63
CA ALA A 696 10.89 -17.89 26.71
C ALA A 696 10.02 -16.64 26.94
N ARG A 697 10.61 -15.44 26.84
CA ARG A 697 9.87 -14.17 26.95
C ARG A 697 8.83 -14.05 25.86
N MET A 698 9.18 -14.33 24.60
CA MET A 698 8.23 -14.30 23.48
C MET A 698 7.13 -15.34 23.65
N VAL A 699 7.48 -16.57 24.00
CA VAL A 699 6.51 -17.66 24.17
C VAL A 699 5.51 -17.36 25.28
N LYS A 700 5.96 -16.78 26.40
CA LYS A 700 5.08 -16.36 27.51
C LYS A 700 4.27 -15.12 27.20
N ASN A 701 4.74 -14.27 26.27
CA ASN A 701 4.09 -13.03 25.91
C ASN A 701 2.95 -13.29 24.92
N ASN A 702 1.76 -13.56 25.44
CA ASN A 702 0.53 -13.70 24.64
C ASN A 702 -0.17 -12.36 24.40
N TYR A 703 0.56 -11.26 24.57
CA TYR A 703 0.01 -9.94 24.29
C TYR A 703 -0.39 -9.86 22.82
N ILE A 704 -1.68 -9.92 22.61
CA ILE A 704 -2.30 -9.53 21.34
C ILE A 704 -2.79 -8.11 21.58
N ARG A 705 -2.25 -7.15 20.82
CA ARG A 705 -2.79 -5.79 20.89
C ARG A 705 -4.27 -5.86 20.61
N ARG A 706 -5.07 -5.54 21.63
CA ARG A 706 -6.51 -5.52 21.47
C ARG A 706 -6.83 -4.48 20.41
N ARG A 707 -7.50 -4.92 19.38
CA ARG A 707 -8.04 -4.02 18.35
C ARG A 707 -9.48 -3.72 18.71
N TYR A 708 -9.81 -2.47 18.72
CA TYR A 708 -11.18 -2.02 18.83
C TYR A 708 -11.87 -2.23 17.48
N SER A 709 -12.90 -3.09 17.42
CA SER A 709 -13.67 -3.42 16.23
C SER A 709 -15.13 -3.70 16.59
N MET A 710 -16.05 -3.26 15.76
CA MET A 710 -17.50 -3.51 15.90
C MET A 710 -18.01 -4.64 15.03
N LEU A 711 -17.21 -5.18 14.11
CA LEU A 711 -17.65 -6.17 13.11
C LEU A 711 -18.35 -7.36 13.77
N ARG A 712 -17.78 -7.93 14.84
CA ARG A 712 -18.38 -9.02 15.58
C ARG A 712 -19.77 -8.64 16.11
N ALA A 713 -19.88 -7.53 16.85
CA ALA A 713 -21.14 -7.08 17.44
C ALA A 713 -22.18 -6.72 16.36
N MET A 714 -21.74 -6.17 15.23
CA MET A 714 -22.62 -5.88 14.10
C MET A 714 -23.16 -7.15 13.45
N ILE A 715 -22.35 -8.21 13.27
CA ILE A 715 -22.81 -9.52 12.75
C ILE A 715 -23.87 -10.11 13.71
N GLU A 716 -23.59 -10.12 15.00
CA GLU A 716 -24.51 -10.64 16.03
C GLU A 716 -25.84 -9.88 16.04
N ASP A 717 -25.80 -8.53 15.94
CA ASP A 717 -26.99 -7.68 15.95
C ASP A 717 -27.82 -7.81 14.65
N VAL A 718 -27.15 -7.82 13.50
CA VAL A 718 -27.82 -8.01 12.19
C VAL A 718 -28.47 -9.38 12.13
N SER A 719 -27.78 -10.45 12.51
CA SER A 719 -28.35 -11.80 12.53
C SER A 719 -29.58 -11.88 13.42
N ARG A 720 -29.52 -11.33 14.64
CA ARG A 720 -30.70 -11.28 15.55
C ARG A 720 -31.85 -10.52 14.94
N LYS A 721 -31.62 -9.39 14.29
CA LYS A 721 -32.66 -8.60 13.64
C LYS A 721 -33.28 -9.34 12.46
N MET A 722 -32.48 -10.05 11.67
CA MET A 722 -32.97 -10.86 10.56
C MET A 722 -33.83 -12.02 11.05
N SER A 723 -33.38 -12.76 12.07
CA SER A 723 -34.20 -13.84 12.68
C SER A 723 -35.56 -13.33 13.20
N LEU A 724 -35.63 -12.12 13.78
CA LEU A 724 -36.86 -11.52 14.22
C LEU A 724 -37.80 -11.12 13.06
N LEU A 725 -37.29 -10.73 11.92
CA LEU A 725 -38.02 -10.33 10.73
C LEU A 725 -38.59 -11.52 9.96
N TYR A 726 -37.90 -12.63 9.94
CA TYR A 726 -38.30 -13.84 9.18
C TYR A 726 -38.98 -14.91 10.03
N GLY A 727 -39.11 -14.70 11.35
CA GLY A 727 -40.01 -15.47 12.22
C GLY A 727 -39.49 -16.86 12.62
N GLU A 728 -38.18 -17.04 12.71
CA GLU A 728 -37.55 -18.23 13.30
C GLU A 728 -37.01 -17.97 14.71
#